data_d23bdf9362abf448b2d4d5f00b33ed9b
#
_entry.id   d23bdf9362abf448b2d4d5f00b33ed9b
#
_cell.length_a   1.000
_cell.length_b   1.000
_cell.length_c   1.000
_cell.angle_alpha   90.00
_cell.angle_beta   90.00
_cell.angle_gamma   90.00
#
_symmetry.space_group_name_H-M   'P 1'
#
loop_
_entity.id
_entity.type
_entity.pdbx_description
1 polymer ?
#
loop_
_entity_poly.entity_id
_entity_poly.type
_entity_poly.pdbx_seq_one_letter_code
_entity_poly.pdbx_strand_id
1 'polypeptide(L)'
;MTSGSSLPTPVVPSRAEGPSPAALRRVLRRARDGVALNVDEAAVAMTARGEDLIDLCASAARVRDAGLEAAGRRGARGRLPVSYSRKVFIPVTHLCRDTCHYCTFVTVPGKLLAAGRDMYLEPDEIVDIAARGAQLGCKEALFTLGDRPEARWPQARQWLDERGYDSTLSYVRAMAIRVLEETGLLPHLNPGVMSWTELSRLKPVAPSMGMMLETTSPRLFETRGQAHYGSPDKDPVVRLRTLTDAGRLSIPFTTGLLVGIGETLAERADTVHAIRRLHKEFGHIQEVIVQNFRAKDHTAMAATPDAGLDDFVATVAVTRLVLGPDMRIQAPPNLVSRQECLTLLGAGVDDWGGVSPLTPDHVNPERPWPALDDLAAVTAEAGFDLVQRLTAQPKYVQAGAAWIDPRVAAHLAALADPETGFARDVTPVGRPWQEPDEAAESLGRTDLHSAIDTEGRRTETRSDLGSAFGDWESIRERVGELASRAPARVDTDVAAALRSAERDPAGCSDAEYLTLAIADGSALDAVAALADSLRRDAVGDDVTFVVNRNINFTNICYTGCRFCAFAQRKGDADAFSLSAQEVAERAWEAHVAGATEVCMQGGIDPELPVTGYADLVRAVKAKVPSMHVHAFSPMEISNGVTRSGMSVREWLIGLREAGLDTIPGTAAEILDDEVRWVLTKGKLPTSQWVEIVSTAHDVGLRSSSTMMYGHVDTPSHWVAHLNVLRGIQDRTGGFTEFVPLPFVHQSSPLYLAGAARPGPTHRDNRAVHALARIMLHGRIPHIQTSWVKLGAQRSQVMLTGGANDLGGTLMEETISRMAGSQYGSAKSVAELVAIAEGIGRPARQRTTTYVKRAA
;
A
#
# COMPACT_ATOMS: atom_id res chain seq x y z
N MET A 1 35.49 -6.96 -48.56
CA MET A 1 34.24 -7.73 -48.76
C MET A 1 33.51 -7.68 -47.42
N THR A 2 32.68 -6.68 -47.25
CA THR A 2 31.93 -6.41 -46.02
C THR A 2 30.52 -6.93 -46.22
N SER A 3 30.19 -8.00 -45.49
CA SER A 3 28.82 -8.53 -45.45
C SER A 3 27.96 -7.66 -44.58
N GLY A 4 27.06 -6.89 -45.18
CA GLY A 4 26.01 -6.16 -44.49
C GLY A 4 24.98 -7.14 -43.91
N SER A 5 24.87 -7.16 -42.62
CA SER A 5 23.78 -7.83 -41.90
C SER A 5 22.59 -6.88 -41.88
N SER A 6 21.59 -7.17 -42.69
CA SER A 6 20.29 -6.52 -42.67
C SER A 6 19.53 -6.93 -41.38
N LEU A 7 19.15 -5.92 -40.59
CA LEU A 7 18.24 -6.11 -39.44
C LEU A 7 16.89 -6.65 -39.94
N PRO A 8 16.27 -7.58 -39.24
CA PRO A 8 14.96 -8.10 -39.61
C PRO A 8 13.91 -6.97 -39.44
N THR A 9 13.10 -6.78 -40.48
CA THR A 9 11.93 -5.91 -40.47
C THR A 9 10.98 -6.32 -39.35
N PRO A 10 10.38 -5.39 -38.59
CA PRO A 10 9.43 -5.75 -37.55
C PRO A 10 8.23 -6.47 -38.17
N VAL A 11 7.93 -7.64 -37.66
CA VAL A 11 6.75 -8.41 -38.02
C VAL A 11 5.53 -7.64 -37.47
N VAL A 12 4.83 -6.95 -38.36
CA VAL A 12 3.50 -6.44 -38.08
C VAL A 12 2.58 -7.65 -37.91
N PRO A 13 1.91 -7.83 -36.75
CA PRO A 13 0.96 -8.93 -36.62
C PRO A 13 -0.12 -8.82 -37.68
N SER A 14 -0.48 -9.94 -38.30
CA SER A 14 -1.55 -10.02 -39.29
C SER A 14 -2.80 -9.32 -38.76
N ARG A 15 -3.47 -8.50 -39.58
CA ARG A 15 -4.74 -7.88 -39.24
C ARG A 15 -5.71 -8.94 -38.71
N ALA A 16 -5.86 -9.04 -37.40
CA ALA A 16 -7.04 -9.67 -36.83
C ALA A 16 -8.25 -8.91 -37.36
N GLU A 17 -9.25 -9.59 -37.87
CA GLU A 17 -10.53 -8.98 -38.30
C GLU A 17 -11.05 -8.13 -37.14
N GLY A 18 -11.26 -6.84 -37.38
CA GLY A 18 -11.80 -5.93 -36.38
C GLY A 18 -13.18 -6.38 -35.88
N PRO A 19 -13.64 -5.87 -34.74
CA PRO A 19 -14.93 -6.27 -34.19
C PRO A 19 -16.05 -6.00 -35.21
N SER A 20 -17.06 -6.87 -35.26
CA SER A 20 -18.18 -6.69 -36.19
C SER A 20 -18.91 -5.37 -35.91
N PRO A 21 -19.49 -4.70 -36.94
CA PRO A 21 -20.29 -3.48 -36.73
C PRO A 21 -21.45 -3.68 -35.74
N ALA A 22 -21.99 -4.90 -35.65
CA ALA A 22 -23.03 -5.24 -34.71
C ALA A 22 -22.51 -5.28 -33.25
N ALA A 23 -21.27 -5.73 -33.03
CA ALA A 23 -20.62 -5.70 -31.70
C ALA A 23 -20.41 -4.26 -31.25
N LEU A 24 -19.87 -3.40 -32.12
CA LEU A 24 -19.64 -1.98 -31.81
C LEU A 24 -20.96 -1.27 -31.46
N ARG A 25 -22.02 -1.41 -32.31
CA ARG A 25 -23.33 -0.81 -32.01
C ARG A 25 -23.93 -1.27 -30.69
N ARG A 26 -23.73 -2.54 -30.31
CA ARG A 26 -24.18 -3.07 -29.00
C ARG A 26 -23.46 -2.41 -27.86
N VAL A 27 -22.14 -2.24 -27.95
CA VAL A 27 -21.32 -1.60 -26.93
C VAL A 27 -21.64 -0.11 -26.78
N LEU A 28 -21.81 0.60 -27.91
CA LEU A 28 -22.19 2.03 -27.89
C LEU A 28 -23.57 2.24 -27.25
N ARG A 29 -24.52 1.33 -27.49
CA ARG A 29 -25.83 1.37 -26.82
C ARG A 29 -25.67 1.21 -25.30
N ARG A 30 -24.89 0.24 -24.84
CA ARG A 30 -24.58 0.06 -23.39
C ARG A 30 -23.95 1.30 -22.77
N ALA A 31 -22.99 1.90 -23.45
CA ALA A 31 -22.36 3.14 -23.02
C ALA A 31 -23.37 4.30 -22.90
N ARG A 32 -24.26 4.43 -23.89
CA ARG A 32 -25.34 5.43 -23.89
C ARG A 32 -26.31 5.24 -22.73
N ASP A 33 -26.62 3.99 -22.42
CA ASP A 33 -27.54 3.59 -21.34
C ASP A 33 -26.86 3.64 -19.93
N GLY A 34 -25.61 4.08 -19.85
CA GLY A 34 -24.86 4.21 -18.59
C GLY A 34 -24.39 2.88 -18.00
N VAL A 35 -24.40 1.80 -18.79
CA VAL A 35 -23.99 0.48 -18.35
C VAL A 35 -22.47 0.37 -18.42
N ALA A 36 -21.84 -0.04 -17.31
CA ALA A 36 -20.39 -0.20 -17.24
C ALA A 36 -19.86 -1.18 -18.30
N LEU A 37 -18.82 -0.76 -19.02
CA LEU A 37 -18.12 -1.57 -20.00
C LEU A 37 -17.10 -2.49 -19.30
N ASN A 38 -17.02 -3.76 -19.73
CA ASN A 38 -15.93 -4.65 -19.36
C ASN A 38 -14.70 -4.42 -20.26
N VAL A 39 -13.60 -5.15 -20.03
CA VAL A 39 -12.33 -4.98 -20.78
C VAL A 39 -12.54 -5.19 -22.28
N ASP A 40 -13.22 -6.26 -22.68
CA ASP A 40 -13.46 -6.57 -24.08
C ASP A 40 -14.36 -5.53 -24.76
N GLU A 41 -15.41 -5.10 -24.07
CA GLU A 41 -16.31 -4.04 -24.56
C GLU A 41 -15.58 -2.70 -24.69
N ALA A 42 -14.69 -2.37 -23.76
CA ALA A 42 -13.86 -1.17 -23.82
C ALA A 42 -12.92 -1.23 -25.03
N ALA A 43 -12.26 -2.36 -25.28
CA ALA A 43 -11.43 -2.56 -26.45
C ALA A 43 -12.24 -2.42 -27.77
N VAL A 44 -13.45 -2.96 -27.81
CA VAL A 44 -14.37 -2.80 -28.95
C VAL A 44 -14.78 -1.33 -29.12
N ALA A 45 -15.13 -0.61 -28.06
CA ALA A 45 -15.49 0.81 -28.13
C ALA A 45 -14.34 1.69 -28.65
N MET A 46 -13.10 1.37 -28.34
CA MET A 46 -11.91 2.09 -28.84
C MET A 46 -11.75 1.97 -30.38
N THR A 47 -12.47 1.06 -31.03
CA THR A 47 -12.47 0.97 -32.51
C THR A 47 -13.45 1.96 -33.20
N ALA A 48 -14.23 2.70 -32.42
CA ALA A 48 -15.21 3.66 -32.97
C ALA A 48 -14.54 4.72 -33.85
N ARG A 49 -15.10 5.00 -35.02
CA ARG A 49 -14.65 6.01 -35.99
C ARG A 49 -15.87 6.70 -36.60
N GLY A 50 -15.68 7.91 -37.16
CA GLY A 50 -16.73 8.66 -37.80
C GLY A 50 -17.93 8.94 -36.89
N GLU A 51 -19.16 8.61 -37.33
CA GLU A 51 -20.39 8.82 -36.54
C GLU A 51 -20.41 8.00 -35.23
N ASP A 52 -19.87 6.78 -35.24
CA ASP A 52 -19.73 5.95 -34.03
C ASP A 52 -18.81 6.61 -32.98
N LEU A 53 -17.76 7.29 -33.41
CA LEU A 53 -16.87 8.04 -32.52
C LEU A 53 -17.56 9.27 -31.93
N ILE A 54 -18.33 9.98 -32.71
CA ILE A 54 -19.13 11.12 -32.22
C ILE A 54 -20.13 10.68 -31.15
N ASP A 55 -20.82 9.56 -31.36
CA ASP A 55 -21.77 8.99 -30.39
C ASP A 55 -21.09 8.52 -29.10
N LEU A 56 -19.90 7.91 -29.22
CA LEU A 56 -19.04 7.52 -28.11
C LEU A 56 -18.62 8.74 -27.26
N CYS A 57 -18.13 9.78 -27.92
CA CYS A 57 -17.74 11.05 -27.28
C CYS A 57 -18.92 11.73 -26.58
N ALA A 58 -20.08 11.79 -27.23
CA ALA A 58 -21.29 12.36 -26.61
C ALA A 58 -21.71 11.60 -25.34
N SER A 59 -21.51 10.29 -25.31
CA SER A 59 -21.77 9.48 -24.12
C SER A 59 -20.76 9.77 -23.00
N ALA A 60 -19.47 9.91 -23.33
CA ALA A 60 -18.42 10.29 -22.39
C ALA A 60 -18.60 11.70 -21.83
N ALA A 61 -18.96 12.67 -22.68
CA ALA A 61 -19.26 14.04 -22.26
C ALA A 61 -20.40 14.11 -21.24
N ARG A 62 -21.48 13.35 -21.46
CA ARG A 62 -22.59 13.27 -20.49
C ARG A 62 -22.13 12.74 -19.11
N VAL A 63 -21.24 11.74 -19.10
CA VAL A 63 -20.70 11.20 -17.83
C VAL A 63 -19.86 12.26 -17.13
N ARG A 64 -18.98 12.96 -17.86
CA ARG A 64 -18.20 14.09 -17.30
C ARG A 64 -19.11 15.18 -16.72
N ASP A 65 -20.10 15.63 -17.52
CA ASP A 65 -20.97 16.75 -17.13
C ASP A 65 -21.77 16.39 -15.87
N ALA A 66 -22.29 15.16 -15.79
CA ALA A 66 -22.97 14.68 -14.60
C ALA A 66 -22.06 14.70 -13.35
N GLY A 67 -20.78 14.33 -13.50
CA GLY A 67 -19.81 14.37 -12.42
C GLY A 67 -19.45 15.80 -11.97
N LEU A 68 -19.28 16.72 -12.92
CA LEU A 68 -19.02 18.13 -12.64
C LEU A 68 -20.24 18.80 -11.99
N GLU A 69 -21.46 18.49 -12.44
CA GLU A 69 -22.71 18.95 -11.80
C GLU A 69 -22.83 18.42 -10.37
N ALA A 70 -22.62 17.12 -10.16
CA ALA A 70 -22.69 16.52 -8.82
C ALA A 70 -21.67 17.11 -7.85
N ALA A 71 -20.48 17.51 -8.35
CA ALA A 71 -19.48 18.20 -7.54
C ALA A 71 -19.89 19.62 -7.11
N GLY A 72 -20.90 20.22 -7.75
CA GLY A 72 -21.50 21.50 -7.38
C GLY A 72 -20.61 22.74 -7.55
N ARG A 73 -19.41 22.58 -8.13
CA ARG A 73 -18.44 23.68 -8.29
C ARG A 73 -18.68 24.44 -9.59
N ARG A 74 -18.48 25.74 -9.58
CA ARG A 74 -18.61 26.63 -10.74
C ARG A 74 -17.36 27.47 -10.92
N GLY A 75 -17.05 27.82 -12.16
CA GLY A 75 -16.06 28.84 -12.48
C GLY A 75 -16.60 30.26 -12.35
N ALA A 76 -15.76 31.25 -12.62
CA ALA A 76 -16.06 32.65 -12.43
C ALA A 76 -17.28 33.17 -13.23
N ARG A 77 -17.62 32.54 -14.34
CA ARG A 77 -18.78 32.87 -15.18
C ARG A 77 -20.01 32.00 -14.89
N GLY A 78 -19.95 31.17 -13.81
CA GLY A 78 -21.03 30.26 -13.43
C GLY A 78 -21.14 29.00 -14.27
N ARG A 79 -20.17 28.72 -15.17
CA ARG A 79 -20.12 27.53 -16.00
C ARG A 79 -19.45 26.37 -15.25
N LEU A 80 -19.57 25.15 -15.79
CA LEU A 80 -18.84 24.00 -15.30
C LEU A 80 -17.31 24.21 -15.47
N PRO A 81 -16.49 23.83 -14.49
CA PRO A 81 -15.07 24.08 -14.55
C PRO A 81 -14.33 22.99 -15.34
N VAL A 82 -13.40 23.37 -16.20
CA VAL A 82 -12.30 22.55 -16.66
C VAL A 82 -11.04 23.07 -15.96
N SER A 83 -10.34 22.20 -15.27
CA SER A 83 -9.22 22.61 -14.42
C SER A 83 -7.86 22.55 -15.14
N TYR A 84 -6.89 23.30 -14.60
CA TYR A 84 -5.48 23.22 -14.96
C TYR A 84 -4.62 23.55 -13.75
N SER A 85 -3.36 23.08 -13.73
CA SER A 85 -2.39 23.47 -12.73
C SER A 85 -1.34 24.39 -13.36
N ARG A 86 -1.22 25.62 -12.84
CA ARG A 86 -0.12 26.53 -13.20
C ARG A 86 1.11 26.20 -12.38
N LYS A 87 2.14 25.71 -13.04
CA LYS A 87 3.31 25.10 -12.36
C LYS A 87 4.63 25.43 -13.02
N VAL A 88 5.71 25.16 -12.32
CA VAL A 88 7.05 25.04 -12.89
C VAL A 88 7.47 23.59 -12.93
N PHE A 89 8.17 23.19 -13.97
CA PHE A 89 8.77 21.87 -14.13
C PHE A 89 10.24 21.97 -13.74
N ILE A 90 10.65 21.23 -12.71
CA ILE A 90 12.02 21.23 -12.18
C ILE A 90 12.70 19.92 -12.59
N PRO A 91 13.60 19.94 -13.60
CA PRO A 91 14.28 18.73 -14.06
C PRO A 91 15.48 18.41 -13.15
N VAL A 92 15.23 17.84 -11.98
CA VAL A 92 16.25 17.60 -10.93
C VAL A 92 17.49 16.88 -11.47
N THR A 93 17.27 15.89 -12.34
CA THR A 93 18.35 15.21 -13.08
C THR A 93 17.81 14.67 -14.41
N HIS A 94 18.65 14.74 -15.43
CA HIS A 94 18.41 14.09 -16.72
C HIS A 94 19.04 12.68 -16.81
N LEU A 95 19.64 12.18 -15.76
CA LEU A 95 20.12 10.82 -15.70
C LEU A 95 18.99 9.87 -15.29
N CYS A 96 19.00 8.65 -15.82
CA CYS A 96 18.00 7.64 -15.52
C CYS A 96 18.64 6.24 -15.61
N ARG A 97 18.15 5.28 -14.85
CA ARG A 97 18.58 3.90 -15.05
C ARG A 97 17.83 3.21 -16.19
N ASP A 98 16.64 3.67 -16.54
CA ASP A 98 15.85 3.17 -17.65
C ASP A 98 16.36 3.58 -19.03
N THR A 99 15.93 2.86 -20.06
CA THR A 99 16.27 3.08 -21.46
C THR A 99 15.04 3.03 -22.38
N CYS A 100 13.97 3.71 -21.98
CA CYS A 100 12.71 3.73 -22.72
C CYS A 100 12.94 4.22 -24.17
N HIS A 101 12.44 3.48 -25.14
CA HIS A 101 12.77 3.67 -26.56
C HIS A 101 12.22 4.95 -27.17
N TYR A 102 11.31 5.65 -26.49
CA TYR A 102 10.68 6.91 -26.93
C TYR A 102 11.17 8.15 -26.14
N CYS A 103 12.04 7.96 -25.13
CA CYS A 103 12.37 9.04 -24.20
C CYS A 103 13.53 9.91 -24.72
N THR A 104 13.30 11.23 -24.78
CA THR A 104 14.33 12.24 -25.08
C THR A 104 14.78 13.03 -23.87
N PHE A 105 14.11 12.87 -22.74
CA PHE A 105 14.46 13.54 -21.49
C PHE A 105 15.83 13.10 -20.95
N VAL A 106 16.18 11.81 -21.16
CA VAL A 106 17.36 11.18 -20.56
C VAL A 106 18.63 11.46 -21.35
N THR A 107 19.70 11.73 -20.63
CA THR A 107 21.07 11.89 -21.16
C THR A 107 22.05 10.98 -20.42
N VAL A 108 23.34 11.08 -20.73
CA VAL A 108 24.42 10.31 -20.10
C VAL A 108 25.44 11.24 -19.43
N PRO A 109 26.13 10.79 -18.35
CA PRO A 109 27.09 11.63 -17.63
C PRO A 109 28.11 12.35 -18.49
N GLY A 110 28.67 11.65 -19.48
CA GLY A 110 29.67 12.25 -20.37
C GLY A 110 29.15 13.45 -21.19
N LYS A 111 27.86 13.46 -21.56
CA LYS A 111 27.26 14.61 -22.26
C LYS A 111 27.02 15.78 -21.31
N LEU A 112 26.62 15.50 -20.05
CA LEU A 112 26.47 16.56 -19.03
C LEU A 112 27.81 17.24 -18.75
N LEU A 113 28.85 16.45 -18.47
CA LEU A 113 30.19 16.97 -18.22
C LEU A 113 30.75 17.78 -19.41
N ALA A 114 30.55 17.29 -20.63
CA ALA A 114 30.96 18.02 -21.85
C ALA A 114 30.22 19.35 -22.04
N ALA A 115 29.01 19.47 -21.52
CA ALA A 115 28.21 20.69 -21.49
C ALA A 115 28.48 21.58 -20.27
N GLY A 116 29.42 21.21 -19.37
CA GLY A 116 29.70 21.94 -18.15
C GLY A 116 28.56 21.87 -17.12
N ARG A 117 27.75 20.79 -17.14
CA ARG A 117 26.60 20.58 -16.26
C ARG A 117 26.88 19.47 -15.26
N ASP A 118 26.37 19.62 -14.05
CA ASP A 118 26.41 18.61 -13.03
C ASP A 118 25.43 17.44 -13.27
N MET A 119 25.53 16.38 -12.46
CA MET A 119 24.69 15.19 -12.54
C MET A 119 23.25 15.49 -12.12
N TYR A 120 23.08 16.44 -11.21
CA TYR A 120 21.80 16.95 -10.71
C TYR A 120 21.83 18.49 -10.78
N LEU A 121 20.65 19.12 -10.78
CA LEU A 121 20.56 20.57 -10.50
C LEU A 121 21.05 20.83 -9.09
N GLU A 122 21.80 21.92 -8.92
CA GLU A 122 22.23 22.36 -7.59
C GLU A 122 21.03 22.92 -6.79
N PRO A 123 21.08 22.85 -5.43
CA PRO A 123 19.97 23.26 -4.59
C PRO A 123 19.44 24.67 -4.87
N ASP A 124 20.34 25.64 -5.11
CA ASP A 124 19.94 27.03 -5.36
C ASP A 124 19.29 27.21 -6.75
N GLU A 125 19.69 26.43 -7.76
CA GLU A 125 19.05 26.43 -9.08
C GLU A 125 17.59 25.97 -8.99
N ILE A 126 17.32 24.93 -8.16
CA ILE A 126 15.97 24.42 -7.92
C ILE A 126 15.10 25.49 -7.27
N VAL A 127 15.62 26.16 -6.24
CA VAL A 127 14.90 27.22 -5.53
C VAL A 127 14.67 28.43 -6.43
N ASP A 128 15.65 28.83 -7.26
CA ASP A 128 15.51 29.94 -8.21
C ASP A 128 14.38 29.69 -9.24
N ILE A 129 14.32 28.48 -9.81
CA ILE A 129 13.22 28.10 -10.71
C ILE A 129 11.86 28.21 -9.99
N ALA A 130 11.78 27.68 -8.76
CA ALA A 130 10.56 27.73 -7.98
C ALA A 130 10.16 29.18 -7.60
N ALA A 131 11.11 30.02 -7.16
CA ALA A 131 10.85 31.41 -6.80
C ALA A 131 10.35 32.25 -7.98
N ARG A 132 10.96 32.10 -9.15
CA ARG A 132 10.49 32.73 -10.39
C ARG A 132 9.10 32.25 -10.78
N GLY A 133 8.81 30.97 -10.60
CA GLY A 133 7.48 30.42 -10.81
C GLY A 133 6.43 31.02 -9.87
N ALA A 134 6.75 31.15 -8.59
CA ALA A 134 5.87 31.78 -7.60
C ALA A 134 5.51 33.24 -7.99
N GLN A 135 6.50 34.01 -8.44
CA GLN A 135 6.28 35.38 -8.94
C GLN A 135 5.37 35.43 -10.17
N LEU A 136 5.38 34.40 -11.00
CA LEU A 136 4.50 34.25 -12.16
C LEU A 136 3.14 33.62 -11.83
N GLY A 137 2.79 33.48 -10.54
CA GLY A 137 1.51 32.97 -10.09
C GLY A 137 1.36 31.45 -10.12
N CYS A 138 2.45 30.69 -10.32
CA CYS A 138 2.42 29.23 -10.13
C CYS A 138 2.09 28.89 -8.68
N LYS A 139 1.44 27.71 -8.46
CA LYS A 139 1.14 27.19 -7.13
C LYS A 139 1.85 25.87 -6.88
N GLU A 140 2.41 25.28 -7.93
CA GLU A 140 2.97 23.94 -7.90
C GLU A 140 4.40 23.96 -8.46
N ALA A 141 5.29 23.21 -7.80
CA ALA A 141 6.60 22.83 -8.30
C ALA A 141 6.59 21.33 -8.61
N LEU A 142 6.58 20.95 -9.88
CA LEU A 142 6.66 19.58 -10.33
C LEU A 142 8.12 19.14 -10.41
N PHE A 143 8.51 18.19 -9.57
CA PHE A 143 9.83 17.59 -9.61
C PHE A 143 9.84 16.47 -10.66
N THR A 144 10.48 16.72 -11.77
CA THR A 144 10.64 15.78 -12.89
C THR A 144 12.07 15.28 -12.92
N LEU A 145 12.27 13.97 -13.01
CA LEU A 145 13.59 13.37 -13.00
C LEU A 145 13.60 11.98 -13.64
N GLY A 146 14.81 11.48 -13.96
CA GLY A 146 14.98 10.08 -14.31
C GLY A 146 14.98 9.19 -13.07
N ASP A 147 14.55 7.93 -13.25
CA ASP A 147 14.41 6.95 -12.16
C ASP A 147 15.79 6.47 -11.70
N ARG A 148 16.08 6.54 -10.40
CA ARG A 148 17.25 5.99 -9.68
C ARG A 148 18.55 6.00 -10.46
N PRO A 149 19.06 7.15 -10.93
CA PRO A 149 20.27 7.21 -11.75
C PRO A 149 21.50 6.67 -11.00
N GLU A 150 21.56 6.79 -9.69
CA GLU A 150 22.64 6.26 -8.83
C GLU A 150 22.78 4.73 -8.89
N ALA A 151 21.73 4.01 -9.26
CA ALA A 151 21.77 2.55 -9.45
C ALA A 151 22.47 2.14 -10.74
N ARG A 152 22.63 3.07 -11.69
CA ARG A 152 23.26 2.82 -13.00
C ARG A 152 24.57 3.58 -13.20
N TRP A 153 24.64 4.81 -12.70
CA TRP A 153 25.69 5.74 -12.98
C TRP A 153 26.54 6.05 -11.74
N PRO A 154 27.80 5.55 -11.64
CA PRO A 154 28.68 5.84 -10.52
C PRO A 154 28.86 7.33 -10.25
N GLN A 155 28.84 8.18 -11.30
CA GLN A 155 28.96 9.63 -11.16
C GLN A 155 27.77 10.23 -10.42
N ALA A 156 26.55 9.72 -10.65
CA ALA A 156 25.38 10.14 -9.92
C ALA A 156 25.48 9.73 -8.43
N ARG A 157 25.95 8.49 -8.14
CA ARG A 157 26.21 8.03 -6.78
C ARG A 157 27.22 8.92 -6.09
N GLN A 158 28.36 9.17 -6.73
CA GLN A 158 29.42 10.01 -6.19
C GLN A 158 28.93 11.43 -5.86
N TRP A 159 28.15 12.05 -6.76
CA TRP A 159 27.58 13.39 -6.56
C TRP A 159 26.69 13.45 -5.30
N LEU A 160 25.88 12.42 -5.08
CA LEU A 160 25.03 12.29 -3.88
C LEU A 160 25.88 12.09 -2.61
N ASP A 161 26.86 11.19 -2.64
CA ASP A 161 27.74 10.89 -1.52
C ASP A 161 28.53 12.13 -1.06
N GLU A 162 29.08 12.92 -2.01
CA GLU A 162 29.83 14.15 -1.72
C GLU A 162 28.97 15.21 -1.02
N ARG A 163 27.62 15.14 -1.17
CA ARG A 163 26.66 16.07 -0.57
C ARG A 163 25.88 15.47 0.59
N GLY A 164 26.19 14.24 0.98
CA GLY A 164 25.59 13.56 2.13
C GLY A 164 24.17 13.05 1.91
N TYR A 165 23.78 12.78 0.66
CA TYR A 165 22.48 12.22 0.34
C TYR A 165 22.55 10.71 0.08
N ASP A 166 21.70 9.94 0.75
CA ASP A 166 21.65 8.48 0.60
C ASP A 166 21.13 8.02 -0.76
N SER A 167 20.28 8.84 -1.40
CA SER A 167 19.64 8.52 -2.69
C SER A 167 19.14 9.77 -3.40
N THR A 168 18.82 9.63 -4.68
CA THR A 168 18.11 10.67 -5.44
C THR A 168 16.82 11.09 -4.73
N LEU A 169 16.06 10.17 -4.12
CA LEU A 169 14.81 10.51 -3.43
C LEU A 169 15.05 11.27 -2.12
N SER A 170 16.14 11.03 -1.40
CA SER A 170 16.50 11.85 -0.23
C SER A 170 16.88 13.28 -0.65
N TYR A 171 17.56 13.43 -1.77
CA TYR A 171 17.82 14.75 -2.35
C TYR A 171 16.53 15.47 -2.77
N VAL A 172 15.64 14.78 -3.48
CA VAL A 172 14.31 15.33 -3.87
C VAL A 172 13.52 15.78 -2.65
N ARG A 173 13.53 14.99 -1.58
CA ARG A 173 12.86 15.34 -0.32
C ARG A 173 13.43 16.63 0.29
N ALA A 174 14.74 16.73 0.38
CA ALA A 174 15.40 17.92 0.91
C ALA A 174 15.05 19.17 0.07
N MET A 175 15.04 19.05 -1.25
CA MET A 175 14.68 20.15 -2.15
C MET A 175 13.19 20.50 -2.06
N ALA A 176 12.31 19.54 -1.88
CA ALA A 176 10.89 19.80 -1.67
C ALA A 176 10.64 20.61 -0.39
N ILE A 177 11.38 20.34 0.70
CA ILE A 177 11.34 21.12 1.92
C ILE A 177 11.80 22.56 1.65
N ARG A 178 12.96 22.75 1.00
CA ARG A 178 13.46 24.09 0.66
C ARG A 178 12.45 24.88 -0.20
N VAL A 179 11.83 24.24 -1.17
CA VAL A 179 10.83 24.88 -2.02
C VAL A 179 9.62 25.33 -1.20
N LEU A 180 9.13 24.51 -0.26
CA LEU A 180 8.05 24.88 0.66
C LEU A 180 8.44 26.08 1.54
N GLU A 181 9.64 26.06 2.11
CA GLU A 181 10.11 27.06 3.06
C GLU A 181 10.48 28.39 2.40
N GLU A 182 11.14 28.34 1.25
CA GLU A 182 11.68 29.53 0.62
C GLU A 182 10.72 30.18 -0.40
N THR A 183 9.81 29.39 -1.00
CA THR A 183 8.95 29.91 -2.09
C THR A 183 7.46 29.78 -1.84
N GLY A 184 7.04 28.83 -1.00
CA GLY A 184 5.64 28.49 -0.74
C GLY A 184 4.94 27.75 -1.88
N LEU A 185 5.65 27.33 -2.94
CA LEU A 185 5.11 26.44 -3.94
C LEU A 185 4.89 25.05 -3.35
N LEU A 186 3.82 24.39 -3.77
CA LEU A 186 3.50 23.02 -3.35
C LEU A 186 4.24 22.02 -4.23
N PRO A 187 5.08 21.14 -3.65
CA PRO A 187 5.73 20.11 -4.43
C PRO A 187 4.74 19.08 -4.97
N HIS A 188 4.90 18.69 -6.22
CA HIS A 188 4.37 17.47 -6.80
C HIS A 188 5.53 16.59 -7.22
N LEU A 189 5.64 15.40 -6.66
CA LEU A 189 6.79 14.53 -6.87
C LEU A 189 6.47 13.44 -7.88
N ASN A 190 7.23 13.38 -8.96
CA ASN A 190 7.09 12.37 -10.01
C ASN A 190 8.45 11.70 -10.30
N PRO A 191 9.01 10.97 -9.31
CA PRO A 191 10.35 10.40 -9.41
C PRO A 191 10.39 8.99 -10.01
N GLY A 192 9.28 8.49 -10.54
CA GLY A 192 9.16 7.13 -11.05
C GLY A 192 8.71 6.13 -9.98
N VAL A 193 9.29 4.92 -9.99
CA VAL A 193 8.92 3.85 -9.07
C VAL A 193 9.38 4.15 -7.65
N MET A 194 8.48 3.98 -6.71
CA MET A 194 8.74 4.18 -5.29
C MET A 194 8.26 3.00 -4.48
N SER A 195 9.03 2.68 -3.46
CA SER A 195 8.63 1.72 -2.45
C SER A 195 7.69 2.36 -1.42
N TRP A 196 7.05 1.53 -0.60
CA TRP A 196 6.24 1.99 0.53
C TRP A 196 6.99 2.99 1.42
N THR A 197 8.22 2.67 1.82
CA THR A 197 9.03 3.52 2.70
C THR A 197 9.32 4.87 2.05
N GLU A 198 9.71 4.87 0.78
CA GLU A 198 9.97 6.10 0.03
C GLU A 198 8.72 6.96 -0.12
N LEU A 199 7.58 6.36 -0.47
CA LEU A 199 6.29 7.05 -0.51
C LEU A 199 5.91 7.66 0.85
N SER A 200 6.12 6.90 1.93
CA SER A 200 5.86 7.35 3.30
C SER A 200 6.73 8.53 3.71
N ARG A 201 8.01 8.52 3.35
CA ARG A 201 8.96 9.62 3.64
C ARG A 201 8.67 10.88 2.81
N LEU A 202 8.12 10.72 1.62
CA LEU A 202 7.81 11.83 0.71
C LEU A 202 6.43 12.44 0.96
N LYS A 203 5.48 11.69 1.51
CA LYS A 203 4.13 12.19 1.82
C LYS A 203 4.12 13.47 2.65
N PRO A 204 4.97 13.63 3.70
CA PRO A 204 4.99 14.84 4.52
C PRO A 204 5.41 16.12 3.81
N VAL A 205 6.09 16.00 2.66
CA VAL A 205 6.63 17.14 1.91
C VAL A 205 5.89 17.43 0.61
N ALA A 206 4.91 16.60 0.25
CA ALA A 206 4.17 16.75 -1.01
C ALA A 206 2.68 16.42 -0.84
N PRO A 207 1.76 17.36 -1.15
CA PRO A 207 0.32 17.10 -1.09
C PRO A 207 -0.17 16.07 -2.11
N SER A 208 0.60 15.83 -3.17
CA SER A 208 0.32 14.82 -4.18
C SER A 208 1.59 14.31 -4.84
N MET A 209 1.51 13.13 -5.42
CA MET A 209 2.59 12.50 -6.17
C MET A 209 2.05 11.90 -7.47
N GLY A 210 2.94 11.50 -8.36
CA GLY A 210 2.55 10.89 -9.62
C GLY A 210 3.56 9.90 -10.15
N MET A 211 3.07 8.98 -10.97
CA MET A 211 3.84 8.10 -11.84
C MET A 211 2.91 7.56 -12.92
N MET A 212 3.29 7.75 -14.19
CA MET A 212 2.53 7.20 -15.30
C MET A 212 2.62 5.66 -15.30
N LEU A 213 1.50 4.96 -15.22
CA LEU A 213 1.46 3.50 -15.43
C LEU A 213 1.88 3.15 -16.87
N GLU A 214 1.47 3.96 -17.81
CA GLU A 214 1.66 3.89 -19.26
C GLU A 214 0.95 2.70 -19.90
N THR A 215 1.23 1.47 -19.46
CA THR A 215 0.60 0.24 -19.93
C THR A 215 0.73 -0.89 -18.93
N THR A 216 -0.20 -1.83 -18.97
CA THR A 216 -0.12 -3.12 -18.24
C THR A 216 0.43 -4.25 -19.11
N SER A 217 0.90 -3.97 -20.34
CA SER A 217 1.38 -4.99 -21.27
C SER A 217 2.75 -5.54 -20.88
N PRO A 218 2.88 -6.80 -20.43
CA PRO A 218 4.18 -7.44 -20.21
C PRO A 218 4.98 -7.54 -21.52
N ARG A 219 4.31 -7.72 -22.65
CA ARG A 219 4.92 -7.84 -23.97
C ARG A 219 5.79 -6.63 -24.33
N LEU A 220 5.34 -5.40 -24.00
CA LEU A 220 6.10 -4.17 -24.29
C LEU A 220 7.34 -4.05 -23.41
N PHE A 221 7.39 -4.73 -22.29
CA PHE A 221 8.52 -4.77 -21.35
C PHE A 221 9.49 -5.93 -21.65
N GLU A 222 8.98 -7.13 -21.90
CA GLU A 222 9.78 -8.35 -22.03
C GLU A 222 10.37 -8.55 -23.42
N THR A 223 9.68 -8.07 -24.46
CA THR A 223 10.07 -8.35 -25.84
C THR A 223 11.12 -7.35 -26.35
N ARG A 224 12.24 -7.87 -26.82
CA ARG A 224 13.33 -7.07 -27.40
C ARG A 224 12.83 -6.20 -28.54
N GLY A 225 13.19 -4.91 -28.50
CA GLY A 225 12.80 -3.92 -29.50
C GLY A 225 11.47 -3.21 -29.22
N GLN A 226 10.73 -3.61 -28.18
CA GLN A 226 9.52 -2.95 -27.74
C GLN A 226 9.83 -1.72 -26.87
N ALA A 227 8.83 -0.88 -26.67
CA ALA A 227 8.97 0.46 -26.08
C ALA A 227 9.66 0.50 -24.70
N HIS A 228 9.43 -0.50 -23.85
CA HIS A 228 9.95 -0.58 -22.48
C HIS A 228 11.09 -1.58 -22.29
N TYR A 229 11.51 -2.27 -23.34
CA TYR A 229 12.59 -3.25 -23.21
C TYR A 229 13.88 -2.64 -22.66
N GLY A 230 14.45 -3.28 -21.64
CA GLY A 230 15.67 -2.81 -20.97
C GLY A 230 15.45 -1.68 -19.94
N SER A 231 14.20 -1.44 -19.55
CA SER A 231 13.81 -0.41 -18.58
C SER A 231 13.19 -1.07 -17.34
N PRO A 232 13.98 -1.42 -16.31
CA PRO A 232 13.51 -2.22 -15.15
C PRO A 232 12.35 -1.58 -14.40
N ASP A 233 12.25 -0.24 -14.37
CA ASP A 233 11.17 0.46 -13.70
C ASP A 233 9.90 0.60 -14.54
N LYS A 234 9.90 0.03 -15.76
CA LYS A 234 8.72 -0.06 -16.63
C LYS A 234 7.99 -1.40 -16.55
N ASP A 235 8.44 -2.31 -15.69
CA ASP A 235 7.71 -3.54 -15.37
C ASP A 235 6.31 -3.17 -14.85
N PRO A 236 5.21 -3.61 -15.49
CA PRO A 236 3.85 -3.30 -15.06
C PRO A 236 3.56 -3.75 -13.62
N VAL A 237 4.14 -4.87 -13.17
CA VAL A 237 3.95 -5.39 -11.81
C VAL A 237 4.53 -4.41 -10.79
N VAL A 238 5.74 -3.89 -11.06
CA VAL A 238 6.42 -2.93 -10.18
C VAL A 238 5.65 -1.61 -10.11
N ARG A 239 5.15 -1.11 -11.26
CA ARG A 239 4.36 0.13 -11.32
C ARG A 239 3.01 0.00 -10.62
N LEU A 240 2.29 -1.11 -10.82
CA LEU A 240 1.04 -1.38 -10.12
C LEU A 240 1.24 -1.49 -8.61
N ARG A 241 2.39 -2.02 -8.16
CA ARG A 241 2.76 -2.04 -6.73
C ARG A 241 2.91 -0.63 -6.17
N THR A 242 3.64 0.25 -6.85
CA THR A 242 3.79 1.66 -6.44
C THR A 242 2.42 2.35 -6.32
N LEU A 243 1.53 2.16 -7.30
CA LEU A 243 0.16 2.70 -7.24
C LEU A 243 -0.63 2.13 -6.07
N THR A 244 -0.51 0.84 -5.79
CA THR A 244 -1.16 0.17 -4.65
C THR A 244 -0.67 0.74 -3.32
N ASP A 245 0.64 0.89 -3.16
CA ASP A 245 1.26 1.40 -1.94
C ASP A 245 0.91 2.88 -1.71
N ALA A 246 0.85 3.70 -2.77
CA ALA A 246 0.35 5.07 -2.70
C ALA A 246 -1.12 5.14 -2.21
N GLY A 247 -1.96 4.23 -2.70
CA GLY A 247 -3.36 4.12 -2.27
C GLY A 247 -3.49 3.76 -0.78
N ARG A 248 -2.70 2.81 -0.30
CA ARG A 248 -2.67 2.39 1.10
C ARG A 248 -2.19 3.51 2.03
N LEU A 249 -1.27 4.33 1.56
CA LEU A 249 -0.79 5.52 2.28
C LEU A 249 -1.73 6.72 2.16
N SER A 250 -2.85 6.60 1.44
CA SER A 250 -3.77 7.71 1.19
C SER A 250 -3.05 8.93 0.61
N ILE A 251 -2.28 8.73 -0.45
CA ILE A 251 -1.60 9.81 -1.19
C ILE A 251 -2.43 10.14 -2.43
N PRO A 252 -2.91 11.38 -2.63
CA PRO A 252 -3.50 11.78 -3.89
C PRO A 252 -2.50 11.56 -5.03
N PHE A 253 -2.81 10.66 -5.97
CA PHE A 253 -1.83 10.16 -6.91
C PHE A 253 -2.27 10.35 -8.37
N THR A 254 -1.38 10.92 -9.18
CA THR A 254 -1.57 11.08 -10.63
C THR A 254 -0.98 9.88 -11.35
N THR A 255 -1.73 9.30 -12.27
CA THR A 255 -1.25 8.23 -13.15
C THR A 255 -1.82 8.39 -14.56
N GLY A 256 -1.56 7.46 -15.45
CA GLY A 256 -2.10 7.53 -16.80
C GLY A 256 -1.56 6.48 -17.75
N LEU A 257 -1.93 6.59 -19.00
CA LEU A 257 -1.55 5.70 -20.08
C LEU A 257 -0.91 6.49 -21.23
N LEU A 258 0.00 5.85 -21.97
CA LEU A 258 0.64 6.39 -23.16
C LEU A 258 0.12 5.63 -24.39
N VAL A 259 -0.59 6.36 -25.26
CA VAL A 259 -1.30 5.81 -26.40
C VAL A 259 -0.40 5.83 -27.64
N GLY A 260 -0.21 4.68 -28.29
CA GLY A 260 0.51 4.55 -29.55
C GLY A 260 1.95 4.09 -29.43
N ILE A 261 2.34 3.49 -28.31
CA ILE A 261 3.70 2.93 -28.10
C ILE A 261 3.82 1.45 -28.54
N GLY A 262 2.81 0.91 -29.20
CA GLY A 262 2.78 -0.46 -29.70
C GLY A 262 1.87 -1.39 -28.91
N GLU A 263 1.11 -0.89 -27.96
CA GLU A 263 0.08 -1.61 -27.24
C GLU A 263 -1.13 -1.92 -28.14
N THR A 264 -1.79 -3.06 -27.89
CA THR A 264 -3.05 -3.40 -28.51
C THR A 264 -4.22 -2.71 -27.79
N LEU A 265 -5.40 -2.62 -28.43
CA LEU A 265 -6.59 -2.05 -27.80
C LEU A 265 -7.03 -2.84 -26.57
N ALA A 266 -6.83 -4.16 -26.55
CA ALA A 266 -7.08 -5.00 -25.38
C ALA A 266 -6.14 -4.67 -24.22
N GLU A 267 -4.83 -4.53 -24.46
CA GLU A 267 -3.84 -4.13 -23.46
C GLU A 267 -4.13 -2.71 -22.92
N ARG A 268 -4.59 -1.80 -23.79
CA ARG A 268 -4.99 -0.44 -23.42
C ARG A 268 -6.25 -0.45 -22.54
N ALA A 269 -7.25 -1.24 -22.90
CA ALA A 269 -8.46 -1.43 -22.11
C ALA A 269 -8.16 -2.05 -20.74
N ASP A 270 -7.28 -3.05 -20.67
CA ASP A 270 -6.85 -3.65 -19.42
C ASP A 270 -6.14 -2.63 -18.53
N THR A 271 -5.29 -1.75 -19.10
CA THR A 271 -4.62 -0.66 -18.38
C THR A 271 -5.62 0.27 -17.69
N VAL A 272 -6.67 0.70 -18.41
CA VAL A 272 -7.71 1.56 -17.84
C VAL A 272 -8.47 0.83 -16.73
N HIS A 273 -8.76 -0.46 -16.89
CA HIS A 273 -9.44 -1.26 -15.88
C HIS A 273 -8.56 -1.54 -14.66
N ALA A 274 -7.24 -1.68 -14.83
CA ALA A 274 -6.30 -1.77 -13.72
C ALA A 274 -6.33 -0.50 -12.86
N ILE A 275 -6.30 0.68 -13.48
CA ILE A 275 -6.44 1.97 -12.79
C ILE A 275 -7.80 2.04 -12.06
N ARG A 276 -8.89 1.62 -12.72
CA ARG A 276 -10.23 1.58 -12.11
C ARG A 276 -10.26 0.70 -10.86
N ARG A 277 -9.69 -0.51 -10.91
CA ARG A 277 -9.63 -1.43 -9.76
C ARG A 277 -8.95 -0.78 -8.57
N LEU A 278 -7.76 -0.18 -8.79
CA LEU A 278 -7.01 0.50 -7.74
C LEU A 278 -7.77 1.70 -7.16
N HIS A 279 -8.37 2.52 -8.02
CA HIS A 279 -9.16 3.66 -7.55
C HIS A 279 -10.41 3.22 -6.77
N LYS A 280 -11.10 2.17 -7.22
CA LYS A 280 -12.26 1.61 -6.49
C LYS A 280 -11.87 1.10 -5.10
N GLU A 281 -10.68 0.53 -4.96
CA GLU A 281 -10.21 -0.03 -3.68
C GLU A 281 -9.75 1.06 -2.70
N PHE A 282 -8.99 2.05 -3.17
CA PHE A 282 -8.34 3.03 -2.29
C PHE A 282 -8.86 4.46 -2.43
N GLY A 283 -9.49 4.81 -3.53
CA GLY A 283 -9.99 6.18 -3.80
C GLY A 283 -8.91 7.23 -4.06
N HIS A 284 -7.64 6.84 -4.24
CA HIS A 284 -6.47 7.72 -4.23
C HIS A 284 -6.07 8.29 -5.61
N ILE A 285 -6.48 7.67 -6.70
CA ILE A 285 -6.16 8.21 -8.03
C ILE A 285 -6.93 9.50 -8.23
N GLN A 286 -6.20 10.61 -8.27
CA GLN A 286 -6.82 11.93 -8.35
C GLN A 286 -7.12 12.36 -9.77
N GLU A 287 -6.31 11.91 -10.73
CA GLU A 287 -6.47 12.19 -12.15
C GLU A 287 -5.78 11.11 -12.99
N VAL A 288 -6.30 10.91 -14.20
CA VAL A 288 -5.73 9.97 -15.18
C VAL A 288 -5.37 10.73 -16.46
N ILE A 289 -4.08 10.73 -16.76
CA ILE A 289 -3.53 11.35 -17.96
C ILE A 289 -3.67 10.35 -19.12
N VAL A 290 -4.38 10.75 -20.15
CA VAL A 290 -4.34 10.04 -21.43
C VAL A 290 -3.40 10.84 -22.34
N GLN A 291 -2.20 10.31 -22.57
CA GLN A 291 -1.16 10.98 -23.34
C GLN A 291 -0.98 10.31 -24.69
N ASN A 292 -0.97 11.07 -25.76
CA ASN A 292 -0.69 10.60 -27.11
C ASN A 292 0.81 10.54 -27.36
N PHE A 293 1.29 9.41 -27.89
CA PHE A 293 2.66 9.27 -28.34
C PHE A 293 2.94 10.19 -29.53
N ARG A 294 4.10 10.82 -29.49
CA ARG A 294 4.69 11.60 -30.59
C ARG A 294 6.09 11.07 -30.86
N ALA A 295 6.35 10.70 -32.11
CA ALA A 295 7.68 10.26 -32.54
C ALA A 295 8.71 11.40 -32.36
N LYS A 296 9.91 11.04 -31.92
CA LYS A 296 10.97 12.00 -31.64
C LYS A 296 12.26 11.56 -32.30
N ASP A 297 12.95 12.54 -32.92
CA ASP A 297 14.26 12.29 -33.48
C ASP A 297 15.24 11.72 -32.44
N HIS A 298 16.20 10.94 -32.93
CA HIS A 298 17.24 10.34 -32.10
C HIS A 298 16.75 9.32 -31.03
N THR A 299 15.50 8.85 -31.09
CA THR A 299 14.99 7.73 -30.29
C THR A 299 14.89 6.46 -31.12
N ALA A 300 14.83 5.29 -30.43
CA ALA A 300 14.62 4.01 -31.12
C ALA A 300 13.25 3.94 -31.83
N MET A 301 12.30 4.78 -31.40
CA MET A 301 10.96 4.87 -31.98
C MET A 301 10.75 6.05 -32.94
N ALA A 302 11.82 6.67 -33.43
CA ALA A 302 11.74 7.82 -34.36
C ALA A 302 10.94 7.51 -35.64
N ALA A 303 10.94 6.28 -36.11
CA ALA A 303 10.19 5.85 -37.28
C ALA A 303 8.77 5.32 -36.96
N THR A 304 8.36 5.30 -35.69
CA THR A 304 7.01 4.87 -35.28
C THR A 304 6.04 6.02 -35.60
N PRO A 305 4.89 5.74 -36.24
CA PRO A 305 3.90 6.79 -36.50
C PRO A 305 3.38 7.41 -35.20
N ASP A 306 3.07 8.70 -35.25
CA ASP A 306 2.33 9.38 -34.18
C ASP A 306 0.99 8.69 -33.90
N ALA A 307 0.52 8.75 -32.67
CA ALA A 307 -0.81 8.27 -32.33
C ALA A 307 -1.88 9.03 -33.16
N GLY A 308 -2.72 8.30 -33.84
CA GLY A 308 -3.80 8.88 -34.65
C GLY A 308 -4.82 9.61 -33.77
N LEU A 309 -5.35 10.74 -34.27
CA LEU A 309 -6.30 11.55 -33.50
C LEU A 309 -7.56 10.77 -33.10
N ASP A 310 -8.19 10.06 -34.02
CA ASP A 310 -9.42 9.30 -33.75
C ASP A 310 -9.17 8.19 -32.72
N ASP A 311 -8.00 7.55 -32.78
CA ASP A 311 -7.61 6.51 -31.84
C ASP A 311 -7.38 7.09 -30.43
N PHE A 312 -6.75 8.26 -30.38
CA PHE A 312 -6.54 9.01 -29.15
C PHE A 312 -7.87 9.47 -28.51
N VAL A 313 -8.73 10.10 -29.32
CA VAL A 313 -10.05 10.58 -28.89
C VAL A 313 -10.95 9.43 -28.42
N ALA A 314 -10.99 8.30 -29.14
CA ALA A 314 -11.72 7.12 -28.71
C ALA A 314 -11.21 6.57 -27.36
N THR A 315 -9.88 6.58 -27.16
CA THR A 315 -9.26 6.18 -25.89
C THR A 315 -9.67 7.10 -24.76
N VAL A 316 -9.66 8.41 -24.96
CA VAL A 316 -10.10 9.41 -23.96
C VAL A 316 -11.57 9.14 -23.58
N ALA A 317 -12.45 9.00 -24.57
CA ALA A 317 -13.88 8.75 -24.33
C ALA A 317 -14.13 7.45 -23.55
N VAL A 318 -13.46 6.35 -23.95
CA VAL A 318 -13.58 5.07 -23.25
C VAL A 318 -13.01 5.15 -21.83
N THR A 319 -11.89 5.86 -21.63
CA THR A 319 -11.32 6.10 -20.30
C THR A 319 -12.32 6.80 -19.38
N ARG A 320 -13.02 7.83 -19.87
CA ARG A 320 -14.11 8.51 -19.14
C ARG A 320 -15.24 7.53 -18.77
N LEU A 321 -15.71 6.74 -19.72
CA LEU A 321 -16.81 5.79 -19.52
C LEU A 321 -16.45 4.69 -18.51
N VAL A 322 -15.21 4.21 -18.54
CA VAL A 322 -14.74 3.16 -17.63
C VAL A 322 -14.50 3.70 -16.24
N LEU A 323 -13.88 4.86 -16.10
CA LEU A 323 -13.50 5.43 -14.80
C LEU A 323 -14.63 6.20 -14.12
N GLY A 324 -15.66 6.59 -14.87
CA GLY A 324 -16.88 7.20 -14.32
C GLY A 324 -16.80 8.71 -14.15
N PRO A 325 -17.83 9.31 -13.51
CA PRO A 325 -18.04 10.76 -13.44
C PRO A 325 -17.07 11.48 -12.48
N ASP A 326 -16.61 10.81 -11.43
CA ASP A 326 -15.82 11.44 -10.35
C ASP A 326 -14.33 11.54 -10.66
N MET A 327 -13.84 10.77 -11.64
CA MET A 327 -12.44 10.78 -12.06
C MET A 327 -12.13 12.01 -12.91
N ARG A 328 -10.96 12.65 -12.69
CA ARG A 328 -10.45 13.67 -13.60
C ARG A 328 -9.69 13.02 -14.74
N ILE A 329 -10.09 13.33 -15.96
CA ILE A 329 -9.43 12.87 -17.18
C ILE A 329 -8.67 14.02 -17.79
N GLN A 330 -7.34 13.85 -17.83
CA GLN A 330 -6.40 14.84 -18.31
C GLN A 330 -5.91 14.49 -19.72
N ALA A 331 -5.80 15.48 -20.58
CA ALA A 331 -5.06 15.42 -21.84
C ALA A 331 -4.11 16.61 -21.97
N PRO A 332 -2.80 16.42 -22.30
CA PRO A 332 -1.85 17.52 -22.38
C PRO A 332 -2.17 18.45 -23.55
N PRO A 333 -2.39 19.77 -23.30
CA PRO A 333 -2.85 20.70 -24.34
C PRO A 333 -1.74 21.10 -25.35
N ASN A 334 -0.46 20.93 -24.98
CA ASN A 334 0.69 21.23 -25.86
C ASN A 334 0.93 20.15 -26.91
N LEU A 335 0.38 18.96 -26.76
CA LEU A 335 0.56 17.85 -27.70
C LEU A 335 -0.52 17.80 -28.79
N VAL A 336 -1.43 18.78 -28.81
CA VAL A 336 -2.60 18.85 -29.71
C VAL A 336 -2.81 20.27 -30.20
N SER A 337 -3.49 20.42 -31.31
CA SER A 337 -3.89 21.72 -31.86
C SER A 337 -5.12 22.28 -31.10
N ARG A 338 -5.41 23.57 -31.31
CA ARG A 338 -6.62 24.21 -30.74
C ARG A 338 -7.90 23.47 -31.11
N GLN A 339 -8.05 23.03 -32.36
CA GLN A 339 -9.25 22.30 -32.81
C GLN A 339 -9.35 20.92 -32.12
N GLU A 340 -8.22 20.26 -31.96
CA GLU A 340 -8.16 18.98 -31.25
C GLU A 340 -8.49 19.14 -29.76
N CYS A 341 -8.14 20.28 -29.12
CA CYS A 341 -8.59 20.61 -27.76
C CYS A 341 -10.14 20.60 -27.64
N LEU A 342 -10.85 21.21 -28.61
CA LEU A 342 -12.32 21.18 -28.62
C LEU A 342 -12.85 19.75 -28.76
N THR A 343 -12.25 18.93 -29.58
CA THR A 343 -12.59 17.53 -29.77
C THR A 343 -12.40 16.74 -28.48
N LEU A 344 -11.29 16.98 -27.76
CA LEU A 344 -10.99 16.32 -26.49
C LEU A 344 -11.98 16.72 -25.37
N LEU A 345 -12.36 18.01 -25.30
CA LEU A 345 -13.44 18.44 -24.41
C LEU A 345 -14.76 17.74 -24.77
N GLY A 346 -15.07 17.56 -26.05
CA GLY A 346 -16.20 16.79 -26.52
C GLY A 346 -16.12 15.29 -26.17
N ALA A 347 -14.90 14.75 -25.96
CA ALA A 347 -14.66 13.36 -25.59
C ALA A 347 -14.62 13.12 -24.06
N GLY A 348 -14.91 14.16 -23.24
CA GLY A 348 -15.01 14.01 -21.79
C GLY A 348 -13.78 14.39 -20.99
N VAL A 349 -12.81 15.12 -21.55
CA VAL A 349 -11.71 15.77 -20.79
C VAL A 349 -12.29 16.84 -19.88
N ASP A 350 -11.78 16.95 -18.66
CA ASP A 350 -12.12 17.97 -17.66
C ASP A 350 -10.92 18.53 -16.89
N ASP A 351 -9.70 18.16 -17.30
CA ASP A 351 -8.45 18.72 -16.77
C ASP A 351 -7.41 18.85 -17.89
N TRP A 352 -6.74 19.99 -17.95
CA TRP A 352 -5.65 20.23 -18.91
C TRP A 352 -4.27 19.87 -18.34
N GLY A 353 -4.22 19.51 -17.07
CA GLY A 353 -2.96 19.20 -16.40
C GLY A 353 -2.07 20.39 -16.14
N GLY A 354 -0.78 20.17 -16.23
CA GLY A 354 0.22 21.20 -16.00
C GLY A 354 0.44 22.12 -17.17
N VAL A 355 0.44 23.43 -16.92
CA VAL A 355 0.85 24.46 -17.87
C VAL A 355 1.86 25.37 -17.20
N SER A 356 3.02 25.59 -17.84
CA SER A 356 4.07 26.44 -17.28
C SER A 356 4.23 27.75 -18.07
N PRO A 357 4.22 28.89 -17.37
CA PRO A 357 4.60 30.17 -17.98
C PRO A 357 6.11 30.40 -18.06
N LEU A 358 6.92 29.53 -17.46
CA LEU A 358 8.36 29.72 -17.28
C LEU A 358 9.21 28.61 -17.91
N THR A 359 8.86 27.36 -17.64
CA THR A 359 9.69 26.20 -18.01
C THR A 359 9.08 25.45 -19.20
N PRO A 360 9.88 24.91 -20.13
CA PRO A 360 9.36 24.07 -21.20
C PRO A 360 8.80 22.75 -20.69
N ASP A 361 8.11 22.03 -21.55
CA ASP A 361 7.89 20.61 -21.36
C ASP A 361 9.22 19.88 -21.62
N HIS A 362 9.86 19.42 -20.55
CA HIS A 362 11.16 18.75 -20.66
C HIS A 362 11.10 17.38 -21.34
N VAL A 363 9.91 16.79 -21.45
CA VAL A 363 9.68 15.52 -22.16
C VAL A 363 9.40 15.78 -23.65
N ASN A 364 8.71 16.88 -23.98
CA ASN A 364 8.37 17.27 -25.35
C ASN A 364 8.79 18.73 -25.59
N PRO A 365 10.11 19.04 -25.57
CA PRO A 365 10.61 20.43 -25.64
C PRO A 365 10.30 21.15 -26.96
N GLU A 366 9.99 20.37 -27.98
CA GLU A 366 9.56 20.90 -29.31
C GLU A 366 8.09 21.34 -29.34
N ARG A 367 7.33 21.10 -28.25
CA ARG A 367 5.92 21.44 -28.13
C ARG A 367 5.72 22.44 -26.99
N PRO A 368 5.74 23.75 -27.24
CA PRO A 368 5.58 24.78 -26.24
C PRO A 368 4.17 24.74 -25.63
N TRP A 369 4.05 25.14 -24.37
CA TRP A 369 2.77 25.29 -23.70
C TRP A 369 1.93 26.36 -24.38
N PRO A 370 0.60 26.18 -24.53
CA PRO A 370 -0.28 27.26 -25.01
C PRO A 370 -0.29 28.41 -23.99
N ALA A 371 -0.50 29.64 -24.50
CA ALA A 371 -0.77 30.76 -23.62
C ALA A 371 -2.06 30.51 -22.82
N LEU A 372 -2.10 30.92 -21.56
CA LEU A 372 -3.25 30.68 -20.70
C LEU A 372 -4.54 31.33 -21.23
N ASP A 373 -4.42 32.50 -21.86
CA ASP A 373 -5.55 33.21 -22.49
C ASP A 373 -6.13 32.41 -23.66
N ASP A 374 -5.26 31.79 -24.47
CA ASP A 374 -5.68 30.93 -25.58
C ASP A 374 -6.37 29.66 -25.06
N LEU A 375 -5.81 29.06 -24.00
CA LEU A 375 -6.42 27.87 -23.34
C LEU A 375 -7.76 28.23 -22.71
N ALA A 376 -7.88 29.41 -22.10
CA ALA A 376 -9.15 29.91 -21.54
C ALA A 376 -10.18 30.18 -22.66
N ALA A 377 -9.72 30.72 -23.80
CA ALA A 377 -10.61 30.99 -24.93
C ALA A 377 -11.19 29.70 -25.54
N VAL A 378 -10.34 28.67 -25.78
CA VAL A 378 -10.82 27.39 -26.31
C VAL A 378 -11.71 26.65 -25.32
N THR A 379 -11.42 26.74 -24.03
CA THR A 379 -12.25 26.15 -22.98
C THR A 379 -13.62 26.83 -22.90
N ALA A 380 -13.65 28.18 -23.05
CA ALA A 380 -14.87 28.96 -23.05
C ALA A 380 -15.73 28.72 -24.32
N GLU A 381 -15.12 28.50 -25.48
CA GLU A 381 -15.81 28.12 -26.73
C GLU A 381 -16.55 26.78 -26.56
N ALA A 382 -15.97 25.82 -25.83
CA ALA A 382 -16.62 24.56 -25.49
C ALA A 382 -17.70 24.67 -24.40
N GLY A 383 -17.93 25.87 -23.83
CA GLY A 383 -18.97 26.09 -22.81
C GLY A 383 -18.54 25.97 -21.37
N PHE A 384 -17.24 25.85 -21.09
CA PHE A 384 -16.67 25.69 -19.74
C PHE A 384 -15.93 26.94 -19.27
N ASP A 385 -15.64 27.01 -17.96
CA ASP A 385 -14.71 27.96 -17.40
C ASP A 385 -13.37 27.29 -17.12
N LEU A 386 -12.26 27.90 -17.52
CA LEU A 386 -10.91 27.45 -17.15
C LEU A 386 -10.62 27.87 -15.71
N VAL A 387 -10.30 26.91 -14.83
CA VAL A 387 -10.10 27.17 -13.39
C VAL A 387 -8.76 26.60 -12.93
N GLN A 388 -7.97 27.43 -12.25
CA GLN A 388 -6.71 26.98 -11.67
C GLN A 388 -6.96 26.10 -10.45
N ARG A 389 -6.38 24.90 -10.43
CA ARG A 389 -6.34 23.99 -9.26
C ARG A 389 -4.97 24.00 -8.61
N LEU A 390 -4.90 23.42 -7.42
CA LEU A 390 -3.65 23.08 -6.74
C LEU A 390 -3.09 21.74 -7.23
N THR A 391 -1.97 21.33 -6.67
CA THR A 391 -1.34 20.03 -6.98
C THR A 391 -2.22 18.84 -6.60
N ALA A 392 -2.96 18.94 -5.48
CA ALA A 392 -4.03 18.02 -5.14
C ALA A 392 -5.37 18.52 -5.70
N GLN A 393 -6.18 17.61 -6.24
CA GLN A 393 -7.52 17.93 -6.76
C GLN A 393 -8.45 18.37 -5.62
N PRO A 394 -9.43 19.26 -5.89
CA PRO A 394 -10.32 19.84 -4.88
C PRO A 394 -10.97 18.85 -3.91
N LYS A 395 -11.31 17.66 -4.37
CA LYS A 395 -11.86 16.58 -3.55
C LYS A 395 -10.94 16.23 -2.37
N TYR A 396 -9.66 16.14 -2.61
CA TYR A 396 -8.65 15.75 -1.60
C TYR A 396 -8.28 16.93 -0.69
N VAL A 397 -8.24 18.13 -1.27
CA VAL A 397 -8.02 19.38 -0.51
C VAL A 397 -9.10 19.54 0.56
N GLN A 398 -10.37 19.36 0.20
CA GLN A 398 -11.51 19.48 1.11
C GLN A 398 -11.62 18.33 2.11
N ALA A 399 -11.16 17.12 1.75
CA ALA A 399 -11.12 15.99 2.66
C ALA A 399 -10.01 16.10 3.74
N GLY A 400 -9.07 17.02 3.57
CA GLY A 400 -8.09 17.41 4.59
C GLY A 400 -7.23 16.24 5.10
N ALA A 401 -7.17 16.07 6.41
CA ALA A 401 -6.28 15.14 7.10
C ALA A 401 -6.42 13.66 6.69
N ALA A 402 -7.51 13.27 6.05
CA ALA A 402 -7.65 11.92 5.50
C ALA A 402 -6.65 11.64 4.37
N TRP A 403 -6.20 12.68 3.66
CA TRP A 403 -5.35 12.59 2.49
C TRP A 403 -4.07 13.42 2.58
N ILE A 404 -4.15 14.57 3.21
CA ILE A 404 -3.07 15.56 3.30
C ILE A 404 -2.34 15.39 4.64
N ASP A 405 -1.03 15.23 4.58
CA ASP A 405 -0.22 15.14 5.79
C ASP A 405 -0.29 16.45 6.58
N PRO A 406 -0.44 16.41 7.92
CA PRO A 406 -0.52 17.61 8.76
C PRO A 406 0.63 18.60 8.55
N ARG A 407 1.83 18.12 8.23
CA ARG A 407 3.04 18.94 8.04
C ARG A 407 3.00 19.83 6.81
N VAL A 408 2.26 19.44 5.78
CA VAL A 408 2.08 20.22 4.55
C VAL A 408 0.70 20.85 4.46
N ALA A 409 -0.19 20.54 5.39
CA ALA A 409 -1.58 21.03 5.38
C ALA A 409 -1.69 22.57 5.47
N ALA A 410 -0.84 23.20 6.28
CA ALA A 410 -0.84 24.67 6.42
C ALA A 410 -0.35 25.38 5.13
N HIS A 411 0.60 24.78 4.41
CA HIS A 411 1.08 25.26 3.10
C HIS A 411 -0.02 25.17 2.05
N LEU A 412 -0.74 24.02 2.01
CA LEU A 412 -1.86 23.80 1.11
C LEU A 412 -3.02 24.78 1.39
N ALA A 413 -3.42 24.92 2.65
CA ALA A 413 -4.51 25.79 3.08
C ALA A 413 -4.27 27.28 2.76
N ALA A 414 -3.01 27.72 2.76
CA ALA A 414 -2.65 29.08 2.39
C ALA A 414 -2.99 29.43 0.92
N LEU A 415 -3.00 28.43 0.05
CA LEU A 415 -3.24 28.58 -1.38
C LEU A 415 -4.61 28.08 -1.84
N ALA A 416 -5.31 27.32 -1.01
CA ALA A 416 -6.61 26.74 -1.30
C ALA A 416 -7.76 27.73 -0.98
N ASP A 417 -8.73 27.80 -1.86
CA ASP A 417 -10.04 28.34 -1.55
C ASP A 417 -10.80 27.33 -0.66
N PRO A 418 -11.23 27.72 0.54
CA PRO A 418 -11.81 26.78 1.50
C PRO A 418 -13.18 26.23 1.07
N GLU A 419 -13.92 26.95 0.23
CA GLU A 419 -15.26 26.53 -0.20
C GLU A 419 -15.18 25.59 -1.41
N THR A 420 -14.32 25.91 -2.37
CA THR A 420 -14.23 25.18 -3.63
C THR A 420 -13.10 24.16 -3.69
N GLY A 421 -12.03 24.36 -2.91
CA GLY A 421 -10.80 23.57 -2.97
C GLY A 421 -9.89 23.90 -4.17
N PHE A 422 -10.26 24.88 -5.01
CA PHE A 422 -9.42 25.38 -6.10
C PHE A 422 -8.34 26.33 -5.59
N ALA A 423 -7.45 26.76 -6.49
CA ALA A 423 -6.41 27.71 -6.13
C ALA A 423 -6.97 29.12 -5.94
N ARG A 424 -6.53 29.80 -4.87
CA ARG A 424 -6.78 31.23 -4.66
C ARG A 424 -5.85 32.07 -5.52
N ASP A 425 -6.32 33.24 -5.88
CA ASP A 425 -5.48 34.26 -6.55
C ASP A 425 -4.63 35.02 -5.53
N VAL A 426 -3.60 34.32 -5.00
CA VAL A 426 -2.62 34.86 -4.05
C VAL A 426 -1.22 34.44 -4.50
N THR A 427 -0.22 35.25 -4.22
CA THR A 427 1.19 34.87 -4.44
C THR A 427 1.61 33.87 -3.33
N PRO A 428 2.22 32.73 -3.68
CA PRO A 428 2.79 31.84 -2.70
C PRO A 428 3.87 32.52 -1.86
N VAL A 429 3.90 32.19 -0.58
CA VAL A 429 4.90 32.71 0.37
C VAL A 429 5.44 31.53 1.16
N GLY A 430 6.75 31.45 1.27
CA GLY A 430 7.44 30.41 2.04
C GLY A 430 7.01 30.36 3.50
N ARG A 431 6.95 29.17 4.05
CA ARG A 431 6.57 28.91 5.44
C ARG A 431 7.47 27.83 6.01
N PRO A 432 7.85 27.91 7.30
CA PRO A 432 8.62 26.86 7.94
C PRO A 432 7.93 25.50 7.82
N TRP A 433 8.73 24.48 7.61
CA TRP A 433 8.35 23.09 7.68
C TRP A 433 9.15 22.40 8.79
N GLN A 434 8.51 21.58 9.61
CA GLN A 434 9.15 20.92 10.74
C GLN A 434 9.01 19.42 10.65
N GLU A 435 10.13 18.71 10.80
CA GLU A 435 10.13 17.27 11.06
C GLU A 435 9.40 17.02 12.38
N PRO A 436 8.52 16.01 12.48
CA PRO A 436 7.92 15.67 13.77
C PRO A 436 9.00 15.20 14.73
N ASP A 437 8.82 15.53 16.00
CA ASP A 437 9.67 15.02 17.07
C ASP A 437 9.34 13.53 17.27
N GLU A 438 10.16 12.65 16.70
CA GLU A 438 9.98 11.19 16.79
C GLU A 438 10.10 10.66 18.22
N ALA A 439 10.70 11.44 19.13
CA ALA A 439 10.90 11.06 20.52
C ALA A 439 9.60 11.03 21.35
N ALA A 440 8.55 11.74 20.94
CA ALA A 440 7.32 11.86 21.72
C ALA A 440 6.36 10.67 21.59
N GLU A 441 6.55 9.76 20.62
CA GLU A 441 5.60 8.67 20.33
C GLU A 441 6.03 7.30 20.86
N SER A 442 7.20 7.16 21.47
CA SER A 442 7.72 5.87 21.94
C SER A 442 7.90 5.84 23.45
N LEU A 443 7.08 5.06 24.12
CA LEU A 443 7.27 4.69 25.55
C LEU A 443 8.25 3.51 25.72
N GLY A 444 8.92 3.07 24.67
CA GLY A 444 9.83 1.93 24.65
C GLY A 444 11.30 2.30 24.60
N ARG A 445 12.14 1.28 24.41
CA ARG A 445 13.58 1.47 24.22
C ARG A 445 13.88 2.15 22.87
N THR A 446 14.31 3.39 22.93
CA THR A 446 14.71 4.18 21.76
C THR A 446 15.98 3.63 21.10
N ASP A 447 16.87 2.98 21.87
CA ASP A 447 18.09 2.35 21.36
C ASP A 447 17.82 1.15 20.43
N LEU A 448 16.77 0.35 20.68
CA LEU A 448 16.34 -0.69 19.75
C LEU A 448 15.64 -0.09 18.52
N HIS A 449 14.96 1.03 18.68
CA HIS A 449 14.30 1.73 17.60
C HIS A 449 15.26 2.51 16.70
N SER A 450 16.39 2.97 17.23
CA SER A 450 17.41 3.64 16.41
C SER A 450 18.27 2.66 15.61
N ALA A 451 18.43 1.42 16.11
CA ALA A 451 19.09 0.35 15.38
C ALA A 451 18.17 -0.29 14.32
N ILE A 452 16.89 -0.28 14.58
CA ILE A 452 15.85 -0.69 13.64
C ILE A 452 15.43 0.57 12.94
N ASP A 453 16.06 0.80 11.83
CA ASP A 453 15.77 1.88 10.94
C ASP A 453 14.26 2.20 10.86
N THR A 454 13.92 3.45 11.13
CA THR A 454 12.60 3.99 10.80
C THR A 454 12.26 3.83 9.31
N GLU A 455 13.25 3.48 8.50
CA GLU A 455 13.14 3.20 7.07
C GLU A 455 12.78 1.75 6.76
N GLY A 456 12.77 0.86 7.77
CA GLY A 456 12.22 -0.50 7.67
C GLY A 456 12.93 -1.42 6.66
N ARG A 457 14.21 -1.18 6.34
CA ARG A 457 14.90 -1.97 5.32
C ARG A 457 16.32 -2.30 5.67
N ARG A 458 16.45 -3.32 6.48
CA ARG A 458 17.74 -3.94 6.67
C ARG A 458 17.78 -5.40 6.23
N THR A 459 16.93 -5.76 5.28
CA THR A 459 17.09 -7.00 4.52
C THR A 459 18.45 -7.08 3.81
N GLU A 460 19.03 -5.92 3.49
CA GLU A 460 20.36 -5.78 2.89
C GLU A 460 21.49 -6.07 3.87
N THR A 461 21.26 -5.99 5.18
CA THR A 461 22.28 -6.27 6.20
C THR A 461 22.41 -7.74 6.58
N ARG A 462 21.45 -8.59 6.19
CA ARG A 462 21.53 -10.04 6.41
C ARG A 462 22.56 -10.67 5.49
N SER A 463 23.54 -11.32 6.07
CA SER A 463 24.63 -12.00 5.36
C SER A 463 24.17 -13.20 4.50
N ASP A 464 22.99 -13.75 4.77
CA ASP A 464 22.47 -14.97 4.14
C ASP A 464 21.16 -14.77 3.36
N LEU A 465 20.79 -13.54 3.02
CA LEU A 465 19.49 -13.19 2.45
C LEU A 465 19.09 -14.05 1.23
N GLY A 466 20.05 -14.33 0.32
CA GLY A 466 19.80 -15.14 -0.87
C GLY A 466 19.66 -16.64 -0.59
N SER A 467 20.32 -17.18 0.46
CA SER A 467 20.31 -18.62 0.77
C SER A 467 19.29 -19.02 1.83
N ALA A 468 18.89 -18.10 2.70
CA ALA A 468 17.96 -18.36 3.80
C ALA A 468 16.56 -18.74 3.34
N PHE A 469 16.11 -18.19 2.23
CA PHE A 469 14.71 -18.29 1.80
C PHE A 469 14.49 -19.35 0.73
N GLY A 470 15.55 -19.84 0.05
CA GLY A 470 15.47 -20.78 -1.05
C GLY A 470 15.17 -20.12 -2.40
N ASP A 471 14.82 -20.92 -3.39
CA ASP A 471 14.56 -20.47 -4.75
C ASP A 471 13.22 -19.74 -4.87
N TRP A 472 13.26 -18.45 -5.18
CA TRP A 472 12.08 -17.60 -5.31
C TRP A 472 11.20 -17.95 -6.51
N GLU A 473 11.74 -18.56 -7.56
CA GLU A 473 10.97 -18.96 -8.73
C GLU A 473 10.03 -20.10 -8.38
N SER A 474 10.55 -21.17 -7.75
CA SER A 474 9.74 -22.27 -7.21
C SER A 474 8.68 -21.80 -6.20
N ILE A 475 8.98 -20.78 -5.42
CA ILE A 475 8.03 -20.22 -4.45
C ILE A 475 6.89 -19.49 -5.17
N ARG A 476 7.19 -18.69 -6.21
CA ARG A 476 6.15 -18.02 -7.03
C ARG A 476 5.28 -19.00 -7.79
N GLU A 477 5.86 -20.06 -8.35
CA GLU A 477 5.08 -21.14 -8.98
C GLU A 477 4.11 -21.77 -8.00
N ARG A 478 4.57 -22.10 -6.79
CA ARG A 478 3.72 -22.70 -5.76
C ARG A 478 2.60 -21.76 -5.31
N VAL A 479 2.87 -20.45 -5.19
CA VAL A 479 1.84 -19.43 -4.91
C VAL A 479 0.80 -19.38 -6.03
N GLY A 480 1.22 -19.47 -7.29
CA GLY A 480 0.33 -19.55 -8.46
C GLY A 480 -0.58 -20.78 -8.39
N GLU A 481 -0.04 -21.95 -8.01
CA GLU A 481 -0.83 -23.17 -7.82
C GLU A 481 -1.85 -23.03 -6.69
N LEU A 482 -1.47 -22.47 -5.54
CA LEU A 482 -2.39 -22.22 -4.43
C LEU A 482 -3.53 -21.26 -4.83
N ALA A 483 -3.21 -20.20 -5.55
CA ALA A 483 -4.20 -19.25 -6.06
C ALA A 483 -5.17 -19.87 -7.07
N SER A 484 -4.69 -20.81 -7.90
CA SER A 484 -5.52 -21.50 -8.91
C SER A 484 -6.51 -22.50 -8.31
N ARG A 485 -6.24 -23.00 -7.11
CA ARG A 485 -7.14 -23.92 -6.36
C ARG A 485 -8.26 -23.20 -5.62
N ALA A 486 -8.23 -21.88 -5.53
CA ALA A 486 -9.33 -21.11 -4.97
C ALA A 486 -10.61 -21.39 -5.77
N PRO A 487 -11.76 -21.67 -5.13
CA PRO A 487 -12.98 -22.02 -5.83
C PRO A 487 -13.41 -20.87 -6.75
N ALA A 488 -13.49 -21.15 -8.05
CA ALA A 488 -13.79 -20.17 -9.09
C ALA A 488 -15.23 -19.58 -8.97
N ARG A 489 -16.13 -20.28 -8.26
CA ARG A 489 -17.49 -19.83 -7.93
C ARG A 489 -17.97 -20.49 -6.64
N VAL A 490 -18.28 -19.67 -5.65
CA VAL A 490 -19.13 -20.07 -4.52
C VAL A 490 -20.55 -19.61 -4.84
N ASP A 491 -21.55 -20.45 -4.57
CA ASP A 491 -22.94 -20.07 -4.74
C ASP A 491 -23.25 -18.97 -3.72
N THR A 492 -23.61 -17.77 -4.21
CA THR A 492 -23.51 -16.53 -3.45
C THR A 492 -24.81 -16.11 -2.78
N ASP A 493 -25.63 -17.02 -2.26
CA ASP A 493 -26.75 -16.61 -1.42
C ASP A 493 -26.28 -16.25 0.00
N VAL A 494 -25.62 -15.08 0.11
CA VAL A 494 -25.19 -14.54 1.41
C VAL A 494 -26.37 -14.41 2.38
N ALA A 495 -27.57 -14.10 1.89
CA ALA A 495 -28.76 -13.98 2.72
C ALA A 495 -29.16 -15.34 3.34
N ALA A 496 -29.04 -16.44 2.60
CA ALA A 496 -29.27 -17.77 3.18
C ALA A 496 -28.22 -18.13 4.23
N ALA A 497 -26.95 -17.90 3.95
CA ALA A 497 -25.86 -18.14 4.90
C ALA A 497 -26.02 -17.30 6.19
N LEU A 498 -26.42 -16.04 6.07
CA LEU A 498 -26.73 -15.17 7.21
C LEU A 498 -27.87 -15.75 8.07
N ARG A 499 -28.99 -16.15 7.44
CA ARG A 499 -30.10 -16.78 8.18
C ARG A 499 -29.69 -18.07 8.92
N SER A 500 -28.76 -18.84 8.36
CA SER A 500 -28.18 -19.99 9.04
C SER A 500 -27.35 -19.58 10.24
N ALA A 501 -26.48 -18.59 10.06
CA ALA A 501 -25.61 -18.07 11.12
C ALA A 501 -26.37 -17.33 12.23
N GLU A 502 -27.50 -16.68 11.93
CA GLU A 502 -28.40 -16.10 12.94
C GLU A 502 -29.03 -17.17 13.83
N ARG A 503 -29.36 -18.32 13.28
CA ARG A 503 -29.99 -19.45 14.05
C ARG A 503 -28.98 -20.22 14.85
N ASP A 504 -27.83 -20.55 14.26
CA ASP A 504 -26.74 -21.28 14.88
C ASP A 504 -25.39 -20.82 14.33
N PRO A 505 -24.78 -19.77 14.91
CA PRO A 505 -23.56 -19.20 14.39
C PRO A 505 -22.42 -20.21 14.25
N ALA A 506 -22.30 -21.12 15.22
CA ALA A 506 -21.24 -22.11 15.27
C ALA A 506 -21.56 -23.43 14.56
N GLY A 507 -22.76 -23.58 14.03
CA GLY A 507 -23.24 -24.81 13.36
C GLY A 507 -23.33 -24.70 11.84
N CYS A 508 -22.95 -23.57 11.23
CA CYS A 508 -22.93 -23.44 9.76
C CYS A 508 -21.95 -24.42 9.12
N SER A 509 -22.23 -24.82 7.88
CA SER A 509 -21.31 -25.59 7.05
C SER A 509 -20.12 -24.74 6.57
N ASP A 510 -19.01 -25.38 6.19
CA ASP A 510 -17.84 -24.66 5.62
C ASP A 510 -18.19 -23.85 4.37
N ALA A 511 -19.14 -24.32 3.55
CA ALA A 511 -19.63 -23.60 2.38
C ALA A 511 -20.37 -22.30 2.78
N GLU A 512 -21.20 -22.33 3.81
CA GLU A 512 -21.88 -21.15 4.34
C GLU A 512 -20.88 -20.17 4.95
N TYR A 513 -19.90 -20.65 5.75
CA TYR A 513 -18.84 -19.81 6.27
C TYR A 513 -18.01 -19.16 5.16
N LEU A 514 -17.69 -19.92 4.11
CA LEU A 514 -16.98 -19.40 2.95
C LEU A 514 -17.80 -18.31 2.22
N THR A 515 -19.12 -18.52 2.08
CA THR A 515 -20.04 -17.54 1.53
C THR A 515 -20.04 -16.24 2.34
N LEU A 516 -20.06 -16.33 3.68
CA LEU A 516 -19.93 -15.16 4.56
C LEU A 516 -18.54 -14.49 4.43
N ALA A 517 -17.48 -15.30 4.33
CA ALA A 517 -16.11 -14.83 4.23
C ALA A 517 -15.84 -14.03 2.93
N ILE A 518 -16.52 -14.33 1.82
CA ILE A 518 -16.36 -13.64 0.53
C ILE A 518 -17.37 -12.50 0.31
N ALA A 519 -18.29 -12.26 1.24
CA ALA A 519 -19.27 -11.19 1.16
C ALA A 519 -18.62 -9.82 0.95
N ASP A 520 -19.24 -8.92 0.18
CA ASP A 520 -18.74 -7.56 -0.11
C ASP A 520 -19.90 -6.55 -0.05
N GLY A 521 -19.58 -5.25 0.04
CA GLY A 521 -20.55 -4.17 0.08
C GLY A 521 -21.58 -4.32 1.20
N SER A 522 -22.86 -4.10 0.89
CA SER A 522 -23.95 -4.20 1.87
C SER A 522 -24.13 -5.61 2.45
N ALA A 523 -23.75 -6.65 1.71
CA ALA A 523 -23.75 -8.01 2.24
C ALA A 523 -22.72 -8.19 3.35
N LEU A 524 -21.52 -7.63 3.20
CA LEU A 524 -20.51 -7.61 4.27
C LEU A 524 -20.97 -6.75 5.46
N ASP A 525 -21.68 -5.65 5.21
CA ASP A 525 -22.24 -4.84 6.29
C ASP A 525 -23.23 -5.66 7.15
N ALA A 526 -24.05 -6.50 6.52
CA ALA A 526 -24.95 -7.39 7.23
C ALA A 526 -24.20 -8.48 8.04
N VAL A 527 -23.13 -9.05 7.46
CA VAL A 527 -22.28 -10.03 8.19
C VAL A 527 -21.60 -9.38 9.41
N ALA A 528 -21.09 -8.16 9.25
CA ALA A 528 -20.47 -7.42 10.35
C ALA A 528 -21.49 -7.03 11.45
N ALA A 529 -22.71 -6.66 11.06
CA ALA A 529 -23.79 -6.37 12.01
C ALA A 529 -24.20 -7.60 12.82
N LEU A 530 -24.33 -8.77 12.19
CA LEU A 530 -24.58 -10.04 12.90
C LEU A 530 -23.44 -10.33 13.87
N ALA A 531 -22.19 -10.21 13.43
CA ALA A 531 -21.02 -10.43 14.28
C ALA A 531 -20.98 -9.48 15.48
N ASP A 532 -21.37 -8.19 15.30
CA ASP A 532 -21.45 -7.25 16.43
C ASP A 532 -22.59 -7.59 17.41
N SER A 533 -23.72 -8.08 16.91
CA SER A 533 -24.78 -8.61 17.80
C SER A 533 -24.28 -9.78 18.64
N LEU A 534 -23.64 -10.77 18.01
CA LEU A 534 -23.07 -11.93 18.70
C LEU A 534 -21.96 -11.53 19.68
N ARG A 535 -21.17 -10.51 19.36
CA ARG A 535 -20.18 -9.94 20.30
C ARG A 535 -20.88 -9.38 21.54
N ARG A 536 -21.96 -8.61 21.33
CA ARG A 536 -22.71 -8.00 22.46
C ARG A 536 -23.30 -9.06 23.38
N ASP A 537 -23.83 -10.13 22.81
CA ASP A 537 -24.38 -11.25 23.57
C ASP A 537 -23.31 -12.00 24.34
N ALA A 538 -22.12 -12.20 23.76
CA ALA A 538 -21.03 -12.97 24.34
C ALA A 538 -20.26 -12.23 25.45
N VAL A 539 -19.98 -10.94 25.27
CA VAL A 539 -19.02 -10.17 26.10
C VAL A 539 -19.51 -8.79 26.55
N GLY A 540 -20.71 -8.39 26.12
CA GLY A 540 -21.26 -7.04 26.39
C GLY A 540 -20.58 -5.94 25.57
N ASP A 541 -20.75 -4.69 26.02
CA ASP A 541 -20.27 -3.50 25.29
C ASP A 541 -18.86 -3.04 25.67
N ASP A 542 -18.26 -3.62 26.71
CA ASP A 542 -16.90 -3.27 27.10
C ASP A 542 -15.90 -3.58 25.98
N VAL A 543 -15.01 -2.64 25.70
CA VAL A 543 -13.77 -2.85 24.95
C VAL A 543 -12.65 -3.09 25.93
N THR A 544 -12.01 -4.25 25.85
CA THR A 544 -10.97 -4.63 26.79
C THR A 544 -9.57 -4.37 26.26
N PHE A 545 -8.61 -4.13 27.19
CA PHE A 545 -7.20 -4.01 26.88
C PHE A 545 -6.34 -4.44 28.07
N VAL A 546 -5.09 -4.83 27.84
CA VAL A 546 -4.12 -5.15 28.89
C VAL A 546 -3.01 -4.10 28.93
N VAL A 547 -2.51 -3.77 30.12
CA VAL A 547 -1.28 -2.97 30.24
C VAL A 547 -0.11 -3.95 30.28
N ASN A 548 0.66 -4.00 29.21
CA ASN A 548 1.75 -4.95 29.02
C ASN A 548 2.95 -4.33 28.31
N ARG A 549 4.07 -5.05 28.34
CA ARG A 549 5.26 -4.78 27.55
C ARG A 549 5.65 -6.01 26.72
N ASN A 550 5.94 -5.80 25.46
CA ASN A 550 6.61 -6.79 24.62
C ASN A 550 8.13 -6.74 24.92
N ILE A 551 8.73 -7.89 25.15
CA ILE A 551 10.18 -8.03 25.35
C ILE A 551 10.69 -9.04 24.31
N ASN A 552 11.24 -8.51 23.23
CA ASN A 552 11.94 -9.34 22.27
C ASN A 552 13.36 -9.57 22.79
N PHE A 553 13.64 -10.74 23.36
CA PHE A 553 14.93 -10.99 24.01
C PHE A 553 16.07 -11.31 23.04
N THR A 554 15.77 -11.69 21.78
CA THR A 554 16.75 -11.81 20.69
C THR A 554 16.07 -11.72 19.32
N ASN A 555 16.73 -11.14 18.33
CA ASN A 555 16.32 -11.22 16.92
C ASN A 555 17.19 -12.22 16.13
N ILE A 556 18.15 -12.88 16.76
CA ILE A 556 18.95 -13.94 16.12
C ILE A 556 18.04 -15.11 15.83
N CYS A 557 17.87 -15.45 14.54
CA CYS A 557 16.92 -16.46 14.11
C CYS A 557 17.39 -17.18 12.84
N TYR A 558 17.35 -18.52 12.87
CA TYR A 558 17.76 -19.38 11.76
C TYR A 558 16.59 -20.13 11.09
N THR A 559 15.35 -19.82 11.43
CA THR A 559 14.16 -20.54 10.89
C THR A 559 13.92 -20.28 9.40
N GLY A 560 14.29 -19.09 8.88
CA GLY A 560 14.10 -18.76 7.46
C GLY A 560 12.65 -18.45 7.08
N CYS A 561 11.89 -17.78 7.96
CA CYS A 561 10.54 -17.30 7.65
C CYS A 561 10.59 -16.20 6.60
N ARG A 562 10.01 -16.45 5.42
CA ARG A 562 10.05 -15.54 4.26
C ARG A 562 9.21 -14.28 4.43
N PHE A 563 8.29 -14.27 5.40
CA PHE A 563 7.50 -13.09 5.75
C PHE A 563 8.13 -12.21 6.84
N CYS A 564 9.16 -12.69 7.54
CA CYS A 564 9.70 -12.06 8.74
C CYS A 564 10.86 -11.12 8.42
N ALA A 565 10.69 -9.84 8.72
CA ALA A 565 11.73 -8.82 8.62
C ALA A 565 12.53 -8.66 9.92
N PHE A 566 12.10 -9.27 11.01
CA PHE A 566 12.74 -9.15 12.33
C PHE A 566 14.01 -10.01 12.47
N ALA A 567 14.06 -11.18 11.82
CA ALA A 567 15.12 -12.15 11.97
C ALA A 567 16.47 -11.66 11.43
N GLN A 568 17.51 -11.77 12.24
CA GLN A 568 18.91 -11.49 11.88
C GLN A 568 19.79 -12.73 12.08
N ARG A 569 20.98 -12.75 11.47
CA ARG A 569 22.05 -13.70 11.79
C ARG A 569 22.98 -13.08 12.82
N LYS A 570 23.66 -13.90 13.61
CA LYS A 570 24.54 -13.46 14.70
C LYS A 570 25.62 -12.47 14.27
N GLY A 571 26.07 -12.54 13.02
CA GLY A 571 27.08 -11.65 12.44
C GLY A 571 26.51 -10.37 11.81
N ASP A 572 25.20 -10.20 11.78
CA ASP A 572 24.57 -9.03 11.17
C ASP A 572 24.66 -7.82 12.14
N ALA A 573 24.76 -6.63 11.56
CA ALA A 573 24.99 -5.40 12.33
C ALA A 573 23.89 -5.11 13.37
N ASP A 574 22.65 -5.57 13.08
CA ASP A 574 21.48 -5.34 13.92
C ASP A 574 21.14 -6.54 14.82
N ALA A 575 21.97 -7.58 14.83
CA ALA A 575 21.77 -8.73 15.70
C ALA A 575 21.92 -8.33 17.17
N PHE A 576 20.97 -8.76 17.98
CA PHE A 576 21.04 -8.56 19.43
C PHE A 576 20.54 -9.79 20.21
N SER A 577 21.02 -9.94 21.41
CA SER A 577 20.53 -10.91 22.39
C SER A 577 20.64 -10.29 23.80
N LEU A 578 19.53 -10.32 24.54
CA LEU A 578 19.47 -9.78 25.89
C LEU A 578 19.80 -10.87 26.90
N SER A 579 20.55 -10.50 27.91
CA SER A 579 20.76 -11.36 29.08
C SER A 579 19.49 -11.51 29.92
N ALA A 580 19.40 -12.54 30.73
CA ALA A 580 18.28 -12.75 31.64
C ALA A 580 18.11 -11.56 32.63
N GLN A 581 19.19 -10.91 33.00
CA GLN A 581 19.17 -9.72 33.86
C GLN A 581 18.54 -8.53 33.12
N GLU A 582 18.92 -8.27 31.88
CA GLU A 582 18.33 -7.18 31.06
C GLU A 582 16.85 -7.39 30.80
N VAL A 583 16.42 -8.64 30.60
CA VAL A 583 14.99 -8.99 30.45
C VAL A 583 14.25 -8.74 31.78
N ALA A 584 14.83 -9.11 32.93
CA ALA A 584 14.25 -8.83 34.23
C ALA A 584 14.15 -7.33 34.55
N GLU A 585 15.15 -6.53 34.17
CA GLU A 585 15.08 -5.07 34.34
C GLU A 585 13.95 -4.46 33.49
N ARG A 586 13.78 -4.90 32.23
CA ARG A 586 12.64 -4.46 31.40
C ARG A 586 11.29 -4.84 31.98
N ALA A 587 11.19 -6.03 32.57
CA ALA A 587 9.97 -6.44 33.27
C ALA A 587 9.69 -5.57 34.51
N TRP A 588 10.73 -5.16 35.22
CA TRP A 588 10.64 -4.21 36.34
C TRP A 588 10.19 -2.82 35.88
N GLU A 589 10.82 -2.27 34.84
CA GLU A 589 10.42 -0.99 34.22
C GLU A 589 8.93 -1.02 33.81
N ALA A 590 8.50 -2.11 33.18
CA ALA A 590 7.10 -2.31 32.82
C ALA A 590 6.18 -2.33 34.06
N HIS A 591 6.59 -3.01 35.12
CA HIS A 591 5.85 -3.06 36.37
C HIS A 591 5.68 -1.67 37.00
N VAL A 592 6.76 -0.88 37.04
CA VAL A 592 6.72 0.50 37.51
C VAL A 592 5.80 1.38 36.64
N ALA A 593 5.73 1.13 35.34
CA ALA A 593 4.80 1.77 34.43
C ALA A 593 3.36 1.23 34.52
N GLY A 594 3.06 0.32 35.44
CA GLY A 594 1.73 -0.23 35.68
C GLY A 594 1.37 -1.49 34.86
N ALA A 595 2.33 -2.09 34.16
CA ALA A 595 2.08 -3.33 33.43
C ALA A 595 1.80 -4.50 34.39
N THR A 596 0.88 -5.34 33.96
CA THR A 596 0.50 -6.58 34.66
C THR A 596 1.01 -7.83 33.96
N GLU A 597 1.51 -7.66 32.73
CA GLU A 597 1.99 -8.71 31.86
C GLU A 597 3.26 -8.27 31.13
N VAL A 598 4.18 -9.21 30.92
CA VAL A 598 5.20 -9.12 29.87
C VAL A 598 4.95 -10.22 28.84
N CYS A 599 4.98 -9.83 27.55
CA CYS A 599 4.93 -10.76 26.43
C CYS A 599 6.36 -10.96 25.90
N MET A 600 6.95 -12.15 26.13
CA MET A 600 8.33 -12.43 25.76
C MET A 600 8.39 -13.36 24.57
N GLN A 601 9.03 -12.92 23.49
CA GLN A 601 9.28 -13.70 22.28
C GLN A 601 10.67 -13.40 21.72
N GLY A 602 11.28 -14.36 21.05
CA GLY A 602 12.60 -14.19 20.44
C GLY A 602 12.77 -14.95 19.15
N GLY A 603 13.86 -14.67 18.47
CA GLY A 603 14.32 -15.48 17.35
C GLY A 603 14.69 -16.90 17.80
N ILE A 604 14.75 -17.82 16.87
CA ILE A 604 15.23 -19.19 17.14
C ILE A 604 16.76 -19.18 17.03
N ASP A 605 17.40 -18.86 18.16
CA ASP A 605 18.84 -18.83 18.30
C ASP A 605 19.38 -20.23 18.66
N PRO A 606 20.20 -20.87 17.80
CA PRO A 606 20.76 -22.19 18.08
C PRO A 606 21.79 -22.18 19.20
N GLU A 607 22.30 -21.02 19.59
CA GLU A 607 23.30 -20.90 20.65
C GLU A 607 22.68 -20.57 22.03
N LEU A 608 21.40 -20.25 22.12
CA LEU A 608 20.73 -20.04 23.39
C LEU A 608 20.90 -21.29 24.29
N PRO A 609 21.38 -21.20 25.54
CA PRO A 609 21.49 -22.34 26.42
C PRO A 609 20.20 -23.16 26.53
N VAL A 610 20.29 -24.48 26.74
CA VAL A 610 19.10 -25.33 26.87
C VAL A 610 18.19 -24.83 28.00
N THR A 611 18.77 -24.34 29.11
CA THR A 611 18.03 -23.74 30.24
C THR A 611 17.56 -22.32 29.95
N GLY A 612 17.99 -21.67 28.84
CA GLY A 612 17.84 -20.25 28.61
C GLY A 612 16.40 -19.75 28.70
N TYR A 613 15.45 -20.48 28.12
CA TYR A 613 14.04 -20.11 28.22
C TYR A 613 13.52 -20.09 29.68
N ALA A 614 13.85 -21.13 30.46
CA ALA A 614 13.48 -21.22 31.87
C ALA A 614 14.20 -20.16 32.74
N ASP A 615 15.46 -19.84 32.39
CA ASP A 615 16.26 -18.84 33.11
C ASP A 615 15.72 -17.42 32.89
N LEU A 616 15.23 -17.10 31.69
CA LEU A 616 14.52 -15.84 31.41
C LEU A 616 13.27 -15.70 32.30
N VAL A 617 12.44 -16.75 32.40
CA VAL A 617 11.23 -16.75 33.21
C VAL A 617 11.58 -16.59 34.70
N ARG A 618 12.54 -17.35 35.20
CA ARG A 618 13.00 -17.27 36.61
C ARG A 618 13.51 -15.88 36.93
N ALA A 619 14.27 -15.26 36.05
CA ALA A 619 14.80 -13.92 36.26
C ALA A 619 13.69 -12.87 36.38
N VAL A 620 12.68 -12.93 35.52
CA VAL A 620 11.49 -12.04 35.60
C VAL A 620 10.74 -12.28 36.91
N LYS A 621 10.45 -13.54 37.26
CA LYS A 621 9.71 -13.89 38.50
C LYS A 621 10.48 -13.56 39.76
N ALA A 622 11.82 -13.68 39.76
CA ALA A 622 12.66 -13.26 40.90
C ALA A 622 12.63 -11.74 41.11
N LYS A 623 12.59 -10.96 39.99
CA LYS A 623 12.57 -9.50 40.06
C LYS A 623 11.17 -8.94 40.34
N VAL A 624 10.14 -9.50 39.70
CA VAL A 624 8.73 -9.09 39.80
C VAL A 624 7.84 -10.33 39.97
N PRO A 625 7.69 -10.87 41.18
CA PRO A 625 6.92 -12.11 41.39
C PRO A 625 5.46 -12.06 40.91
N SER A 626 4.84 -10.88 40.90
CA SER A 626 3.45 -10.66 40.49
C SER A 626 3.27 -10.51 38.97
N MET A 627 4.34 -10.37 38.20
CA MET A 627 4.28 -10.18 36.77
C MET A 627 3.76 -11.44 36.09
N HIS A 628 2.70 -11.31 35.30
CA HIS A 628 2.26 -12.39 34.43
C HIS A 628 3.22 -12.56 33.25
N VAL A 629 3.76 -13.75 33.07
CA VAL A 629 4.70 -14.08 32.00
C VAL A 629 3.96 -14.82 30.90
N HIS A 630 3.68 -14.11 29.81
CA HIS A 630 3.12 -14.64 28.57
C HIS A 630 4.28 -14.84 27.58
N ALA A 631 4.74 -16.08 27.39
CA ALA A 631 5.99 -16.28 26.66
C ALA A 631 6.04 -17.57 25.87
N PHE A 632 6.91 -17.54 24.85
CA PHE A 632 7.38 -18.63 24.02
C PHE A 632 6.31 -19.24 23.10
N SER A 633 6.43 -18.93 21.83
CA SER A 633 5.63 -19.54 20.77
C SER A 633 5.84 -21.06 20.68
N PRO A 634 4.92 -21.79 20.06
CA PRO A 634 5.12 -23.22 19.78
C PRO A 634 6.42 -23.53 19.01
N MET A 635 6.94 -22.56 18.21
CA MET A 635 8.23 -22.72 17.53
C MET A 635 9.43 -22.67 18.50
N GLU A 636 9.40 -21.75 19.49
CA GLU A 636 10.41 -21.68 20.55
C GLU A 636 10.35 -22.91 21.46
N ILE A 637 9.14 -23.39 21.81
CA ILE A 637 8.93 -24.62 22.57
C ILE A 637 9.51 -25.82 21.81
N SER A 638 9.21 -25.94 20.51
CA SER A 638 9.77 -27.00 19.67
C SER A 638 11.31 -26.98 19.63
N ASN A 639 11.91 -25.79 19.58
CA ASN A 639 13.36 -25.64 19.64
C ASN A 639 13.91 -26.14 21.00
N GLY A 640 13.30 -25.75 22.10
CA GLY A 640 13.67 -26.22 23.44
C GLY A 640 13.56 -27.72 23.60
N VAL A 641 12.47 -28.32 23.19
CA VAL A 641 12.22 -29.77 23.17
C VAL A 641 13.28 -30.50 22.34
N THR A 642 13.51 -30.08 21.12
CA THR A 642 14.50 -30.68 20.22
C THR A 642 15.90 -30.67 20.80
N ARG A 643 16.28 -29.57 21.43
CA ARG A 643 17.64 -29.39 21.97
C ARG A 643 17.85 -30.09 23.33
N SER A 644 16.82 -30.19 24.15
CA SER A 644 16.87 -30.86 25.44
C SER A 644 16.75 -32.39 25.35
N GLY A 645 16.10 -32.89 24.30
CA GLY A 645 15.71 -34.29 24.16
C GLY A 645 14.56 -34.68 25.07
N MET A 646 13.90 -33.74 25.74
CA MET A 646 12.72 -33.95 26.56
C MET A 646 11.46 -34.11 25.72
N SER A 647 10.42 -34.73 26.25
CA SER A 647 9.09 -34.67 25.63
C SER A 647 8.49 -33.25 25.75
N VAL A 648 7.53 -32.92 24.86
CA VAL A 648 6.81 -31.63 24.91
C VAL A 648 6.19 -31.41 26.30
N ARG A 649 5.63 -32.46 26.89
CA ARG A 649 4.97 -32.39 28.22
C ARG A 649 5.98 -32.07 29.33
N GLU A 650 7.10 -32.76 29.38
CA GLU A 650 8.13 -32.54 30.39
C GLU A 650 8.72 -31.11 30.28
N TRP A 651 8.98 -30.67 29.07
CA TRP A 651 9.49 -29.33 28.79
C TRP A 651 8.52 -28.23 29.29
N LEU A 652 7.23 -28.36 28.94
CA LEU A 652 6.20 -27.41 29.37
C LEU A 652 5.97 -27.43 30.89
N ILE A 653 6.03 -28.58 31.55
CA ILE A 653 6.00 -28.67 33.01
C ILE A 653 7.17 -27.90 33.61
N GLY A 654 8.39 -28.10 33.08
CA GLY A 654 9.57 -27.41 33.58
C GLY A 654 9.48 -25.88 33.40
N LEU A 655 8.92 -25.38 32.30
CA LEU A 655 8.68 -23.95 32.09
C LEU A 655 7.62 -23.41 33.08
N ARG A 656 6.51 -24.15 33.30
CA ARG A 656 5.50 -23.78 34.27
C ARG A 656 6.07 -23.72 35.71
N GLU A 657 6.92 -24.67 36.08
CA GLU A 657 7.61 -24.67 37.38
C GLU A 657 8.62 -23.53 37.50
N ALA A 658 9.21 -23.06 36.36
CA ALA A 658 10.02 -21.86 36.31
C ALA A 658 9.22 -20.56 36.52
N GLY A 659 7.88 -20.63 36.39
CA GLY A 659 6.96 -19.50 36.58
C GLY A 659 6.29 -19.01 35.30
N LEU A 660 6.33 -19.76 34.20
CA LEU A 660 5.56 -19.45 32.98
C LEU A 660 4.07 -19.53 33.27
N ASP A 661 3.28 -18.49 32.93
CA ASP A 661 1.85 -18.44 33.24
C ASP A 661 0.99 -18.81 32.02
N THR A 662 1.32 -18.30 30.83
CA THR A 662 0.59 -18.57 29.58
C THR A 662 1.53 -18.56 28.37
N ILE A 663 1.12 -19.15 27.25
CA ILE A 663 1.87 -19.15 26.00
C ILE A 663 1.14 -18.42 24.87
N PRO A 664 1.82 -17.69 23.97
CA PRO A 664 1.20 -17.13 22.79
C PRO A 664 0.92 -18.22 21.74
N GLY A 665 -0.23 -18.13 21.07
CA GLY A 665 -0.57 -18.97 19.93
C GLY A 665 0.07 -18.54 18.61
N THR A 666 1.17 -17.80 18.67
CA THR A 666 1.93 -17.37 17.51
C THR A 666 2.62 -18.53 16.79
N ALA A 667 3.30 -18.26 15.70
CA ALA A 667 3.80 -19.29 14.79
C ALA A 667 2.71 -20.19 14.16
N ALA A 668 1.43 -19.88 14.37
CA ALA A 668 0.31 -20.49 13.66
C ALA A 668 0.26 -20.05 12.19
N GLU A 669 0.42 -18.78 11.93
CA GLU A 669 0.17 -18.06 10.67
C GLU A 669 -1.13 -18.53 10.02
N ILE A 670 -1.06 -19.47 9.08
CA ILE A 670 -2.19 -20.29 8.61
C ILE A 670 -1.88 -21.75 8.91
N LEU A 671 -2.83 -22.46 9.55
CA LEU A 671 -2.71 -23.88 9.90
C LEU A 671 -3.09 -24.77 8.70
N ASP A 672 -2.34 -24.59 7.61
CA ASP A 672 -2.38 -25.34 6.38
C ASP A 672 -0.94 -25.56 5.91
N ASP A 673 -0.53 -26.81 5.72
CA ASP A 673 0.88 -27.14 5.50
C ASP A 673 1.39 -26.69 4.12
N GLU A 674 0.53 -26.51 3.12
CA GLU A 674 0.92 -25.98 1.81
C GLU A 674 1.22 -24.48 1.91
N VAL A 675 0.37 -23.73 2.61
CA VAL A 675 0.60 -22.30 2.90
C VAL A 675 1.86 -22.15 3.77
N ARG A 676 2.00 -22.99 4.81
CA ARG A 676 3.16 -22.95 5.71
C ARG A 676 4.48 -23.20 4.97
N TRP A 677 4.50 -24.09 3.99
CA TRP A 677 5.66 -24.31 3.14
C TRP A 677 6.09 -23.06 2.36
N VAL A 678 5.12 -22.31 1.83
CA VAL A 678 5.40 -21.03 1.16
C VAL A 678 5.96 -20.01 2.14
N LEU A 679 5.40 -19.94 3.33
CA LEU A 679 5.77 -18.93 4.33
C LEU A 679 7.15 -19.16 4.94
N THR A 680 7.60 -20.41 5.03
CA THR A 680 8.83 -20.72 5.77
C THR A 680 9.49 -22.01 5.31
N LYS A 681 10.82 -21.98 5.16
CA LYS A 681 11.64 -23.16 4.88
C LYS A 681 11.71 -24.14 6.05
N GLY A 682 11.59 -23.68 7.30
CA GLY A 682 11.79 -24.45 8.54
C GLY A 682 10.65 -24.37 9.54
N LYS A 683 9.41 -24.09 9.12
CA LYS A 683 8.25 -24.00 10.03
C LYS A 683 7.80 -25.36 10.50
N LEU A 684 7.32 -25.43 11.76
CA LEU A 684 6.67 -26.65 12.25
C LEU A 684 5.43 -27.00 11.41
N PRO A 685 5.18 -28.31 11.13
CA PRO A 685 3.90 -28.77 10.57
C PRO A 685 2.71 -28.39 11.46
N THR A 686 1.54 -28.26 10.85
CA THR A 686 0.28 -28.00 11.55
C THR A 686 0.04 -28.98 12.69
N SER A 687 0.31 -30.28 12.46
CA SER A 687 0.15 -31.32 13.47
C SER A 687 1.00 -31.11 14.74
N GLN A 688 2.26 -30.68 14.57
CA GLN A 688 3.13 -30.38 15.72
C GLN A 688 2.70 -29.12 16.48
N TRP A 689 2.25 -28.08 15.74
CA TRP A 689 1.69 -26.91 16.38
C TRP A 689 0.47 -27.27 17.25
N VAL A 690 -0.44 -28.10 16.74
CA VAL A 690 -1.63 -28.60 17.44
C VAL A 690 -1.23 -29.45 18.67
N GLU A 691 -0.23 -30.31 18.54
CA GLU A 691 0.30 -31.12 19.63
C GLU A 691 0.84 -30.28 20.78
N ILE A 692 1.71 -29.28 20.43
CA ILE A 692 2.33 -28.41 21.45
C ILE A 692 1.28 -27.62 22.22
N VAL A 693 0.34 -26.98 21.48
CA VAL A 693 -0.70 -26.15 22.10
C VAL A 693 -1.66 -27.01 22.95
N SER A 694 -2.09 -28.15 22.42
CA SER A 694 -2.95 -29.06 23.18
C SER A 694 -2.26 -29.59 24.46
N THR A 695 -0.96 -29.94 24.35
CA THR A 695 -0.17 -30.37 25.50
C THR A 695 0.01 -29.26 26.53
N ALA A 696 0.19 -28.00 26.08
CA ALA A 696 0.26 -26.84 26.96
C ALA A 696 -1.06 -26.71 27.79
N HIS A 697 -2.21 -26.82 27.13
CA HIS A 697 -3.49 -26.77 27.76
C HIS A 697 -3.67 -27.94 28.78
N ASP A 698 -3.25 -29.16 28.42
CA ASP A 698 -3.28 -30.32 29.27
C ASP A 698 -2.46 -30.21 30.55
N VAL A 699 -1.32 -29.51 30.49
CA VAL A 699 -0.48 -29.21 31.66
C VAL A 699 -0.91 -27.97 32.44
N GLY A 700 -2.03 -27.34 32.04
CA GLY A 700 -2.61 -26.17 32.70
C GLY A 700 -2.09 -24.81 32.28
N LEU A 701 -1.33 -24.74 31.19
CA LEU A 701 -0.93 -23.47 30.55
C LEU A 701 -2.00 -23.09 29.51
N ARG A 702 -2.68 -21.97 29.71
CA ARG A 702 -3.58 -21.40 28.68
C ARG A 702 -2.79 -20.72 27.59
N SER A 703 -3.45 -20.49 26.47
CA SER A 703 -2.83 -19.76 25.34
C SER A 703 -3.79 -18.79 24.66
N SER A 704 -3.23 -17.78 23.95
CA SER A 704 -3.95 -17.12 22.88
C SER A 704 -4.02 -18.03 21.64
N SER A 705 -4.84 -17.67 20.66
CA SER A 705 -4.83 -18.26 19.32
C SER A 705 -4.67 -17.15 18.29
N THR A 706 -3.92 -17.38 17.22
CA THR A 706 -3.62 -16.35 16.21
C THR A 706 -3.83 -16.85 14.80
N MET A 707 -4.08 -15.96 13.87
CA MET A 707 -4.04 -16.19 12.43
C MET A 707 -3.39 -14.99 11.73
N MET A 708 -2.32 -15.20 10.98
CA MET A 708 -1.78 -14.16 10.10
C MET A 708 -2.38 -14.34 8.70
N TYR A 709 -3.03 -13.29 8.19
CA TYR A 709 -3.76 -13.33 6.92
C TYR A 709 -3.41 -12.13 6.03
N GLY A 710 -3.69 -12.26 4.73
CA GLY A 710 -3.45 -11.21 3.76
C GLY A 710 -2.14 -11.35 2.98
N HIS A 711 -1.52 -12.55 2.96
CA HIS A 711 -0.28 -12.83 2.21
C HIS A 711 -0.54 -13.69 0.96
N VAL A 712 -0.58 -15.04 1.07
CA VAL A 712 -0.87 -16.00 0.00
C VAL A 712 -2.15 -16.80 0.26
N ASP A 713 -2.77 -16.53 1.39
CA ASP A 713 -3.99 -17.15 1.89
C ASP A 713 -5.23 -16.70 1.10
N THR A 714 -6.27 -17.50 1.21
CA THR A 714 -7.59 -17.25 0.64
C THR A 714 -8.67 -17.41 1.74
N PRO A 715 -9.91 -16.96 1.51
CA PRO A 715 -11.00 -17.16 2.47
C PRO A 715 -11.24 -18.62 2.91
N SER A 716 -10.97 -19.61 2.02
CA SER A 716 -11.06 -21.02 2.39
C SER A 716 -10.01 -21.42 3.43
N HIS A 717 -8.81 -20.86 3.37
CA HIS A 717 -7.80 -21.07 4.40
C HIS A 717 -8.20 -20.46 5.76
N TRP A 718 -8.94 -19.33 5.78
CA TRP A 718 -9.46 -18.76 7.02
C TRP A 718 -10.46 -19.67 7.70
N VAL A 719 -11.41 -20.22 6.91
CA VAL A 719 -12.41 -21.17 7.41
C VAL A 719 -11.72 -22.44 7.96
N ALA A 720 -10.80 -23.03 7.20
CA ALA A 720 -10.06 -24.21 7.61
C ALA A 720 -9.26 -23.97 8.90
N HIS A 721 -8.54 -22.86 9.00
CA HIS A 721 -7.78 -22.46 10.17
C HIS A 721 -8.66 -22.33 11.43
N LEU A 722 -9.77 -21.60 11.31
CA LEU A 722 -10.72 -21.42 12.42
C LEU A 722 -11.34 -22.74 12.86
N ASN A 723 -11.58 -23.69 11.94
CA ASN A 723 -12.05 -25.03 12.28
C ASN A 723 -11.00 -25.83 13.09
N VAL A 724 -9.71 -25.70 12.78
CA VAL A 724 -8.65 -26.32 13.60
C VAL A 724 -8.68 -25.76 15.02
N LEU A 725 -8.78 -24.43 15.18
CA LEU A 725 -8.87 -23.80 16.50
C LEU A 725 -10.11 -24.24 17.27
N ARG A 726 -11.28 -24.35 16.62
CA ARG A 726 -12.51 -24.89 17.22
C ARG A 726 -12.30 -26.29 17.76
N GLY A 727 -11.69 -27.17 16.95
CA GLY A 727 -11.44 -28.56 17.35
C GLY A 727 -10.48 -28.68 18.55
N ILE A 728 -9.50 -27.78 18.68
CA ILE A 728 -8.64 -27.70 19.87
C ILE A 728 -9.45 -27.20 21.07
N GLN A 729 -10.19 -26.11 20.92
CA GLN A 729 -10.95 -25.51 22.01
C GLN A 729 -12.00 -26.45 22.54
N ASP A 730 -12.69 -27.19 21.67
CA ASP A 730 -13.71 -28.18 22.06
C ASP A 730 -13.13 -29.33 22.92
N ARG A 731 -11.84 -29.67 22.73
CA ARG A 731 -11.16 -30.71 23.51
C ARG A 731 -10.53 -30.17 24.77
N THR A 732 -9.98 -28.98 24.77
CA THR A 732 -9.08 -28.51 25.84
C THR A 732 -9.62 -27.33 26.63
N GLY A 733 -10.48 -26.51 26.06
CA GLY A 733 -10.95 -25.24 26.65
C GLY A 733 -9.85 -24.24 26.99
N GLY A 734 -8.66 -24.40 26.43
CA GLY A 734 -7.45 -23.66 26.84
C GLY A 734 -7.20 -22.32 26.18
N PHE A 735 -7.84 -22.00 25.03
CA PHE A 735 -7.69 -20.70 24.40
C PHE A 735 -8.43 -19.61 25.19
N THR A 736 -7.76 -18.48 25.41
CA THR A 736 -8.32 -17.29 26.06
C THR A 736 -8.93 -16.32 25.08
N GLU A 737 -8.35 -16.22 23.87
CA GLU A 737 -8.70 -15.23 22.85
C GLU A 737 -8.28 -15.68 21.46
N PHE A 738 -8.85 -15.03 20.45
CA PHE A 738 -8.37 -15.12 19.07
C PHE A 738 -7.86 -13.77 18.58
N VAL A 739 -6.66 -13.76 17.99
CA VAL A 739 -5.96 -12.57 17.49
C VAL A 739 -5.74 -12.67 16.00
N PRO A 740 -6.58 -12.05 15.17
CA PRO A 740 -6.31 -11.91 13.74
C PRO A 740 -5.21 -10.88 13.51
N LEU A 741 -4.15 -11.29 12.83
CA LEU A 741 -2.95 -10.51 12.56
C LEU A 741 -2.85 -10.17 11.07
N PRO A 742 -3.21 -8.96 10.63
CA PRO A 742 -2.97 -8.52 9.27
C PRO A 742 -1.50 -8.64 8.88
N PHE A 743 -1.22 -9.19 7.68
CA PHE A 743 0.13 -9.27 7.16
C PHE A 743 0.68 -7.87 6.87
N VAL A 744 1.79 -7.52 7.51
CA VAL A 744 2.55 -6.29 7.28
C VAL A 744 3.60 -6.61 6.22
N HIS A 745 3.43 -6.07 5.02
CA HIS A 745 4.13 -6.54 3.82
C HIS A 745 5.41 -5.77 3.46
N GLN A 746 5.51 -4.51 3.87
CA GLN A 746 6.43 -3.51 3.31
C GLN A 746 7.90 -3.96 3.27
N SER A 747 8.39 -4.54 4.37
CA SER A 747 9.77 -5.05 4.46
C SER A 747 9.83 -6.59 4.45
N SER A 748 8.71 -7.25 4.16
CA SER A 748 8.67 -8.71 4.09
C SER A 748 9.42 -9.22 2.86
N PRO A 749 10.40 -10.12 3.01
CA PRO A 749 11.10 -10.73 1.87
C PRO A 749 10.15 -11.40 0.87
N LEU A 750 9.08 -12.04 1.36
CA LEU A 750 8.07 -12.70 0.52
C LEU A 750 7.36 -11.70 -0.41
N TYR A 751 7.01 -10.53 0.11
CA TYR A 751 6.40 -9.46 -0.68
C TYR A 751 7.40 -8.81 -1.63
N LEU A 752 8.61 -8.52 -1.15
CA LEU A 752 9.66 -7.89 -1.96
C LEU A 752 10.05 -8.79 -3.15
N ALA A 753 9.99 -10.10 -2.98
CA ALA A 753 10.21 -11.08 -4.06
C ALA A 753 9.00 -11.25 -5.01
N GLY A 754 7.91 -10.52 -4.81
CA GLY A 754 6.71 -10.64 -5.64
C GLY A 754 5.90 -11.91 -5.41
N ALA A 755 6.11 -12.62 -4.30
CA ALA A 755 5.47 -13.90 -3.97
C ALA A 755 4.31 -13.78 -2.95
N ALA A 756 3.88 -12.56 -2.60
CA ALA A 756 2.73 -12.31 -1.74
C ALA A 756 1.98 -11.07 -2.19
N ARG A 757 0.70 -11.01 -1.88
CA ARG A 757 -0.12 -9.80 -2.04
C ARG A 757 0.24 -8.75 -0.98
N PRO A 758 -0.07 -7.47 -1.21
CA PRO A 758 0.33 -6.37 -0.32
C PRO A 758 -0.54 -6.28 0.94
N GLY A 759 -0.62 -7.33 1.73
CA GLY A 759 -1.44 -7.41 2.94
C GLY A 759 -2.96 -7.52 2.65
N PRO A 760 -3.80 -7.61 3.69
CA PRO A 760 -5.24 -7.69 3.52
C PRO A 760 -5.84 -6.34 3.15
N THR A 761 -6.92 -6.37 2.35
CA THR A 761 -7.74 -5.19 2.06
C THR A 761 -8.56 -4.77 3.29
N HIS A 762 -9.17 -3.58 3.24
CA HIS A 762 -10.12 -3.17 4.28
C HIS A 762 -11.31 -4.14 4.37
N ARG A 763 -11.77 -4.62 3.23
CA ARG A 763 -12.78 -5.66 3.12
C ARG A 763 -12.37 -6.94 3.85
N ASP A 764 -11.15 -7.45 3.59
CA ASP A 764 -10.64 -8.67 4.22
C ASP A 764 -10.55 -8.54 5.74
N ASN A 765 -10.08 -7.40 6.24
CA ASN A 765 -10.02 -7.15 7.68
C ASN A 765 -11.40 -7.27 8.33
N ARG A 766 -12.43 -6.64 7.75
CA ARG A 766 -13.81 -6.72 8.24
C ARG A 766 -14.33 -8.15 8.19
N ALA A 767 -14.13 -8.84 7.08
CA ALA A 767 -14.61 -10.19 6.88
C ALA A 767 -13.98 -11.19 7.87
N VAL A 768 -12.66 -11.11 8.08
CA VAL A 768 -11.95 -12.01 9.02
C VAL A 768 -12.43 -11.82 10.46
N HIS A 769 -12.57 -10.57 10.93
CA HIS A 769 -13.05 -10.32 12.30
C HIS A 769 -14.50 -10.77 12.49
N ALA A 770 -15.37 -10.48 11.52
CA ALA A 770 -16.76 -10.90 11.59
C ALA A 770 -16.91 -12.43 11.50
N LEU A 771 -16.19 -13.07 10.57
CA LEU A 771 -16.18 -14.52 10.43
C LEU A 771 -15.68 -15.21 11.71
N ALA A 772 -14.58 -14.71 12.29
CA ALA A 772 -14.04 -15.24 13.53
C ALA A 772 -15.07 -15.16 14.67
N ARG A 773 -15.79 -14.05 14.82
CA ARG A 773 -16.87 -13.91 15.82
C ARG A 773 -17.97 -14.94 15.62
N ILE A 774 -18.40 -15.16 14.38
CA ILE A 774 -19.46 -16.12 14.03
C ILE A 774 -18.98 -17.55 14.31
N MET A 775 -17.84 -17.96 13.75
CA MET A 775 -17.34 -19.32 13.85
C MET A 775 -16.92 -19.73 15.27
N LEU A 776 -16.37 -18.80 16.04
CA LEU A 776 -15.87 -19.06 17.40
C LEU A 776 -16.92 -18.77 18.48
N HIS A 777 -18.16 -18.43 18.10
CA HIS A 777 -19.23 -18.17 19.06
C HIS A 777 -19.45 -19.34 20.00
N GLY A 778 -19.60 -19.07 21.33
CA GLY A 778 -19.74 -20.06 22.37
C GLY A 778 -18.45 -20.83 22.73
N ARG A 779 -17.33 -20.57 22.06
CA ARG A 779 -16.03 -21.26 22.25
C ARG A 779 -14.92 -20.34 22.72
N ILE A 780 -14.62 -19.31 21.90
CA ILE A 780 -13.60 -18.31 22.22
C ILE A 780 -14.29 -16.95 22.25
N PRO A 781 -14.57 -16.41 23.44
CA PRO A 781 -15.43 -15.23 23.57
C PRO A 781 -14.73 -13.92 23.22
N HIS A 782 -13.38 -13.89 23.24
CA HIS A 782 -12.64 -12.66 23.01
C HIS A 782 -11.96 -12.66 21.65
N ILE A 783 -12.29 -11.66 20.82
CA ILE A 783 -11.67 -11.41 19.52
C ILE A 783 -10.94 -10.08 19.60
N GLN A 784 -9.64 -10.13 19.42
CA GLN A 784 -8.77 -8.95 19.45
C GLN A 784 -8.72 -8.26 18.10
N THR A 785 -8.50 -6.96 18.08
CA THR A 785 -8.07 -6.20 16.90
C THR A 785 -6.69 -5.57 17.13
N SER A 786 -5.79 -5.69 16.15
CA SER A 786 -4.40 -5.28 16.31
C SER A 786 -4.21 -3.82 15.85
N TRP A 787 -4.27 -2.86 16.79
CA TRP A 787 -4.06 -1.45 16.48
C TRP A 787 -2.67 -1.17 15.88
N VAL A 788 -1.65 -1.92 16.25
CA VAL A 788 -0.28 -1.76 15.72
C VAL A 788 -0.20 -2.07 14.23
N LYS A 789 -1.12 -2.86 13.69
CA LYS A 789 -1.19 -3.22 12.26
C LYS A 789 -2.28 -2.49 11.50
N LEU A 790 -3.34 -2.05 12.17
CA LEU A 790 -4.53 -1.43 11.57
C LEU A 790 -4.62 0.08 11.81
N GLY A 791 -3.96 0.59 12.86
CA GLY A 791 -4.17 1.95 13.34
C GLY A 791 -5.47 2.11 14.11
N ALA A 792 -5.68 3.28 14.73
CA ALA A 792 -6.83 3.56 15.58
C ALA A 792 -8.17 3.46 14.83
N GLN A 793 -8.32 4.16 13.71
CA GLN A 793 -9.58 4.23 12.96
C GLN A 793 -10.05 2.87 12.44
N ARG A 794 -9.14 2.07 11.86
CA ARG A 794 -9.50 0.74 11.36
C ARG A 794 -9.81 -0.21 12.51
N SER A 795 -9.12 -0.09 13.65
CA SER A 795 -9.46 -0.86 14.86
C SER A 795 -10.86 -0.54 15.36
N GLN A 796 -11.30 0.72 15.32
CA GLN A 796 -12.68 1.12 15.63
C GLN A 796 -13.70 0.41 14.72
N VAL A 797 -13.41 0.31 13.42
CA VAL A 797 -14.29 -0.44 12.49
C VAL A 797 -14.35 -1.93 12.85
N MET A 798 -13.23 -2.54 13.26
CA MET A 798 -13.24 -3.96 13.70
C MET A 798 -14.03 -4.13 15.00
N LEU A 799 -13.91 -3.20 15.92
CA LEU A 799 -14.68 -3.21 17.17
C LEU A 799 -16.20 -3.10 16.97
N THR A 800 -16.65 -2.50 15.88
CA THR A 800 -18.07 -2.45 15.48
C THR A 800 -18.49 -3.61 14.57
N GLY A 801 -17.58 -4.54 14.28
CA GLY A 801 -17.79 -5.70 13.40
C GLY A 801 -17.42 -7.04 14.03
N GLY A 802 -17.51 -7.18 15.35
CA GLY A 802 -17.33 -8.45 16.05
C GLY A 802 -16.14 -8.51 17.01
N ALA A 803 -15.14 -7.62 16.93
CA ALA A 803 -14.05 -7.54 17.89
C ALA A 803 -14.49 -6.85 19.21
N ASN A 804 -13.80 -7.18 20.31
CA ASN A 804 -14.05 -6.59 21.63
C ASN A 804 -12.80 -6.26 22.42
N ASP A 805 -11.61 -6.54 21.90
CA ASP A 805 -10.35 -6.34 22.59
C ASP A 805 -9.35 -5.58 21.72
N LEU A 806 -8.60 -4.67 22.32
CA LEU A 806 -7.55 -3.87 21.64
C LEU A 806 -6.14 -4.47 21.81
N GLY A 807 -6.01 -5.60 22.52
CA GLY A 807 -4.70 -6.10 22.91
C GLY A 807 -4.10 -5.27 24.03
N GLY A 808 -2.82 -4.90 23.89
CA GLY A 808 -2.10 -4.23 24.94
C GLY A 808 -1.50 -2.89 24.59
N THR A 809 -0.91 -2.25 25.60
CA THR A 809 -0.07 -1.06 25.45
C THR A 809 1.21 -1.35 24.69
N LEU A 810 1.68 -2.60 24.74
CA LEU A 810 2.87 -3.18 24.10
C LEU A 810 4.21 -2.54 24.51
N MET A 811 4.27 -1.26 24.78
CA MET A 811 5.40 -0.43 25.19
C MET A 811 6.64 -0.52 24.29
N GLU A 812 6.87 -1.68 23.63
CA GLU A 812 8.06 -1.96 22.81
C GLU A 812 7.72 -2.99 21.70
N GLU A 813 6.85 -2.61 20.75
CA GLU A 813 6.51 -3.50 19.62
C GLU A 813 7.51 -3.31 18.47
N THR A 814 8.43 -4.23 18.36
CA THR A 814 9.54 -4.18 17.41
C THR A 814 9.26 -4.97 16.13
N ILE A 815 8.60 -6.12 16.23
CA ILE A 815 8.41 -7.06 15.11
C ILE A 815 7.57 -6.44 13.99
N SER A 816 6.43 -5.84 14.32
CA SER A 816 5.56 -5.19 13.33
C SER A 816 6.19 -3.94 12.75
N ARG A 817 6.96 -3.19 13.55
CA ARG A 817 7.68 -2.00 13.10
C ARG A 817 8.77 -2.37 12.09
N MET A 818 9.57 -3.40 12.34
CA MET A 818 10.56 -3.91 11.39
C MET A 818 9.93 -4.40 10.08
N ALA A 819 8.72 -4.91 10.15
CA ALA A 819 7.97 -5.29 8.96
C ALA A 819 7.41 -4.09 8.17
N GLY A 820 7.50 -2.86 8.73
CA GLY A 820 7.06 -1.62 8.09
C GLY A 820 5.74 -1.05 8.61
N SER A 821 5.24 -1.50 9.77
CA SER A 821 4.08 -0.89 10.41
C SER A 821 4.38 0.54 10.88
N GLN A 822 3.44 1.46 10.65
CA GLN A 822 3.61 2.89 10.91
C GLN A 822 2.73 3.42 12.05
N TYR A 823 2.08 2.54 12.80
CA TYR A 823 1.14 2.96 13.84
C TYR A 823 1.76 3.03 15.25
N GLY A 824 3.07 3.17 15.30
CA GLY A 824 3.84 3.23 16.54
C GLY A 824 4.15 1.86 17.14
N SER A 825 4.98 1.85 18.17
CA SER A 825 5.37 0.65 18.92
C SER A 825 4.73 0.56 20.31
N ALA A 826 4.06 1.62 20.73
CA ALA A 826 3.40 1.73 22.02
C ALA A 826 2.12 2.57 21.91
N LYS A 827 1.19 2.33 22.83
CA LYS A 827 0.08 3.24 23.13
C LYS A 827 -0.08 3.38 24.63
N SER A 828 -0.38 4.61 25.05
CA SER A 828 -0.78 4.87 26.42
C SER A 828 -2.18 4.30 26.70
N VAL A 829 -2.50 4.12 27.96
CA VAL A 829 -3.85 3.72 28.41
C VAL A 829 -4.88 4.73 27.92
N ALA A 830 -4.58 6.03 27.96
CA ALA A 830 -5.46 7.10 27.50
C ALA A 830 -5.78 6.98 26.00
N GLU A 831 -4.80 6.65 25.17
CA GLU A 831 -5.04 6.45 23.73
C GLU A 831 -5.91 5.21 23.45
N LEU A 832 -5.70 4.09 24.17
CA LEU A 832 -6.55 2.92 24.05
C LEU A 832 -7.99 3.19 24.52
N VAL A 833 -8.15 3.96 25.58
CA VAL A 833 -9.46 4.44 26.05
C VAL A 833 -10.12 5.29 24.98
N ALA A 834 -9.39 6.25 24.39
CA ALA A 834 -9.92 7.12 23.35
C ALA A 834 -10.38 6.36 22.08
N ILE A 835 -9.72 5.26 21.74
CA ILE A 835 -10.16 4.39 20.62
C ILE A 835 -11.55 3.81 20.91
N ALA A 836 -11.77 3.30 22.13
CA ALA A 836 -13.04 2.71 22.53
C ALA A 836 -14.14 3.76 22.67
N GLU A 837 -13.84 4.87 23.34
CA GLU A 837 -14.80 5.96 23.56
C GLU A 837 -15.19 6.66 22.24
N GLY A 838 -14.29 6.70 21.26
CA GLY A 838 -14.55 7.23 19.92
C GLY A 838 -15.66 6.50 19.16
N ILE A 839 -16.03 5.29 19.58
CA ILE A 839 -17.18 4.53 19.07
C ILE A 839 -18.31 4.39 20.10
N GLY A 840 -18.28 5.18 21.19
CA GLY A 840 -19.31 5.19 22.23
C GLY A 840 -19.31 3.95 23.13
N ARG A 841 -18.18 3.21 23.24
CA ARG A 841 -18.08 2.01 24.08
C ARG A 841 -17.13 2.22 25.27
N PRO A 842 -17.45 1.68 26.46
CA PRO A 842 -16.58 1.81 27.63
C PRO A 842 -15.30 0.97 27.48
N ALA A 843 -14.16 1.54 27.83
CA ALA A 843 -12.90 0.83 27.89
C ALA A 843 -12.70 0.18 29.27
N ARG A 844 -12.13 -1.04 29.31
CA ARG A 844 -11.87 -1.77 30.56
C ARG A 844 -10.50 -2.46 30.51
N GLN A 845 -9.68 -2.20 31.52
CA GLN A 845 -8.46 -2.96 31.71
C GLN A 845 -8.77 -4.39 32.15
N ARG A 846 -8.09 -5.38 31.56
CA ARG A 846 -8.16 -6.79 31.89
C ARG A 846 -6.79 -7.37 32.27
N THR A 847 -6.80 -8.55 32.86
CA THR A 847 -5.61 -9.40 32.96
C THR A 847 -5.43 -10.22 31.67
N THR A 848 -4.31 -10.91 31.52
CA THR A 848 -4.04 -11.84 30.40
C THR A 848 -5.13 -12.90 30.24
N THR A 849 -5.70 -13.38 31.34
CA THR A 849 -6.76 -14.41 31.35
C THR A 849 -8.18 -13.83 31.41
N TYR A 850 -8.34 -12.56 31.02
CA TYR A 850 -9.63 -11.85 30.90
C TYR A 850 -10.40 -11.64 32.20
N VAL A 851 -9.73 -11.67 33.36
CA VAL A 851 -10.33 -11.17 34.58
C VAL A 851 -10.36 -9.64 34.53
N LYS A 852 -11.56 -9.05 34.58
CA LYS A 852 -11.75 -7.61 34.61
C LYS A 852 -11.19 -7.06 35.93
N ARG A 853 -10.36 -6.00 35.86
CA ARG A 853 -9.90 -5.30 37.05
C ARG A 853 -10.94 -4.26 37.46
N ALA A 854 -11.15 -4.09 38.74
CA ALA A 854 -11.96 -3.00 39.30
C ALA A 854 -11.32 -1.67 38.85
N ALA A 855 -12.17 -0.73 38.44
CA ALA A 855 -11.73 0.59 37.97
C ALA A 855 -11.07 1.39 39.09
#